data_f279fff459870d3f6d681694478aea29
#
_entry.id   f279fff459870d3f6d681694478aea29
#
_cell.length_a   1.000
_cell.length_b   1.000
_cell.length_c   1.000
_cell.angle_alpha   90.00
_cell.angle_beta   90.00
_cell.angle_gamma   90.00
#
_symmetry.space_group_name_H-M   'P 1'
#
loop_
_entity.id
_entity.type
_entity.pdbx_description
1 polymer ?
#
loop_
_entity_poly.entity_id
_entity_poly.type
_entity_poly.pdbx_seq_one_letter_code
_entity_poly.pdbx_strand_id
1 'polypeptide(L)'
;MEIMQMEISRGSRKPFIKFDNDATSCYDRIIPGTAMLISRKYGLHQNVAAVCGKTLAEAHYKVKTMLGVSEESYTHCQAHPIYGTGQGSRNFPTCWLLICSTLFDCFEEQAYGASYESVDGETTVRLFMAGFVDDNAGQVNLFGDNIPPSPETLLAMMQHDGQLWADILRESGGDLELPKCSYHFIFYDFLKSGTPILKSGRVGPELKLLDGKGNSVAIQWKSNYTSHKTLGCFIEPRGNQVGTKKHLKTKMTEFHRVLVSSALNRREAWTFYFAIYLPSIGYPLPLCHFSKAELDMLHKKVMSKMIARCGYCRNTKWEIIYGPASLGGACFRHPYGEQGTGQILFFLKYWRSYGHAGKLARIALSWAQLQAGIREPILMNTTTPLPHLEMCWIASLRTFLACCRGKIDCPYVLPPQREHDFYLMDAIIESRQFKDDELRKINYCRLYLQAITISDISLAGGTRLDPYFLQGQRGPMSSTNKLHHVNQARPDADSWNLLRKANYLWTSWGTKLKQPLGRWLLPTTKLRRSWQAYLDTHSNELLIRKNDRHYNIHPRHAQGYNFQPDGHTNEIPIQCRPASILKGPLAWAARNTQPCISTPTVIIPKIAGTFEAFIEDLPEWERLLLNHIEYHQDFYSIHHCLTTCQISMGVSDGSVIKDQGAYGWCLSSQDGTRLATGMGPAQGMKPSSYRAKGYGMLSIL
;
A
#
# COMPACT_ATOMS: atom_id res chain seq x y z
N MET A 1 -1.47 4.80 -3.74
CA MET A 1 -1.46 3.34 -4.03
C MET A 1 -0.38 2.99 -5.05
N GLU A 2 -0.35 3.61 -6.21
CA GLU A 2 0.57 3.30 -7.33
C GLU A 2 2.06 3.22 -6.92
N ILE A 3 2.56 4.17 -6.13
CA ILE A 3 3.95 4.12 -5.63
C ILE A 3 4.22 2.83 -4.82
N MET A 4 3.29 2.41 -3.97
CA MET A 4 3.47 1.18 -3.18
C MET A 4 3.45 -0.08 -4.04
N GLN A 5 2.64 -0.12 -5.09
CA GLN A 5 2.63 -1.21 -6.06
C GLN A 5 3.97 -1.31 -6.81
N MET A 6 4.51 -0.17 -7.22
CA MET A 6 5.85 -0.10 -7.83
C MET A 6 6.95 -0.54 -6.84
N GLU A 7 6.85 -0.13 -5.58
CA GLU A 7 7.78 -0.58 -4.53
C GLU A 7 7.68 -2.10 -4.30
N ILE A 8 6.47 -2.66 -4.23
CA ILE A 8 6.26 -4.11 -4.11
C ILE A 8 6.85 -4.85 -5.31
N SER A 9 6.62 -4.34 -6.52
CA SER A 9 7.19 -4.92 -7.74
C SER A 9 8.73 -4.89 -7.71
N ARG A 10 9.35 -3.78 -7.27
CA ARG A 10 10.82 -3.70 -7.08
C ARG A 10 11.31 -4.66 -5.99
N GLY A 11 10.57 -4.77 -4.89
CA GLY A 11 10.90 -5.68 -3.80
C GLY A 11 10.85 -7.13 -4.21
N SER A 12 9.78 -7.53 -4.87
CA SER A 12 9.51 -8.90 -5.30
C SER A 12 10.12 -9.26 -6.66
N ARG A 13 10.35 -8.24 -7.52
CA ARG A 13 10.76 -8.35 -8.92
C ARG A 13 9.77 -9.16 -9.77
N LYS A 14 8.50 -9.12 -9.37
CA LYS A 14 7.41 -9.75 -10.10
C LYS A 14 6.83 -8.81 -11.14
N PRO A 15 6.51 -9.33 -12.34
CA PRO A 15 5.95 -8.52 -13.41
C PRO A 15 4.50 -8.14 -13.14
N PHE A 16 4.09 -7.00 -13.69
CA PHE A 16 2.68 -6.61 -13.78
C PHE A 16 2.44 -5.67 -14.96
N ILE A 17 1.20 -5.59 -15.40
CA ILE A 17 0.78 -4.61 -16.39
C ILE A 17 -0.09 -3.57 -15.70
N LYS A 18 0.18 -2.30 -16.01
CA LYS A 18 -0.64 -1.17 -15.63
C LYS A 18 -1.28 -0.58 -16.89
N PHE A 19 -2.58 -0.37 -16.87
CA PHE A 19 -3.36 0.21 -17.94
C PHE A 19 -3.97 1.53 -17.47
N ASP A 20 -3.46 2.65 -18.00
CA ASP A 20 -3.99 3.98 -17.76
C ASP A 20 -5.05 4.27 -18.80
N ASN A 21 -6.28 4.55 -18.37
CA ASN A 21 -7.41 4.79 -19.24
C ASN A 21 -8.04 6.16 -18.97
N ASP A 22 -8.59 6.74 -20.03
CA ASP A 22 -9.24 8.04 -20.05
C ASP A 22 -10.67 7.85 -20.55
N ALA A 23 -11.64 8.20 -19.72
CA ALA A 23 -13.05 8.11 -20.09
C ALA A 23 -13.47 9.35 -20.90
N THR A 24 -14.06 9.12 -22.07
CA THR A 24 -14.54 10.20 -22.94
C THR A 24 -15.70 10.94 -22.29
N SER A 25 -15.50 12.22 -21.93
CA SER A 25 -16.58 13.11 -21.45
C SER A 25 -17.46 12.43 -20.39
N CYS A 26 -16.85 11.77 -19.42
CA CYS A 26 -17.52 10.89 -18.47
C CYS A 26 -18.76 11.53 -17.83
N TYR A 27 -18.70 12.81 -17.55
CA TYR A 27 -19.80 13.53 -16.95
C TYR A 27 -20.94 13.85 -17.92
N ASP A 28 -20.65 14.08 -19.14
CA ASP A 28 -21.63 14.54 -20.14
C ASP A 28 -22.31 13.37 -20.85
N ARG A 29 -21.85 12.14 -20.60
CA ARG A 29 -22.38 10.94 -21.24
C ARG A 29 -23.24 10.05 -20.34
N ILE A 30 -23.22 10.30 -19.02
CA ILE A 30 -24.01 9.51 -18.07
C ILE A 30 -25.51 9.60 -18.43
N ILE A 31 -26.14 8.46 -18.44
CA ILE A 31 -27.59 8.37 -18.60
C ILE A 31 -28.27 8.82 -17.29
N PRO A 32 -29.02 9.96 -17.27
CA PRO A 32 -29.60 10.48 -16.03
C PRO A 32 -30.48 9.49 -15.29
N GLY A 33 -31.23 8.65 -15.99
CA GLY A 33 -32.06 7.59 -15.41
C GLY A 33 -31.22 6.56 -14.64
N THR A 34 -30.10 6.11 -15.21
CA THR A 34 -29.16 5.18 -14.56
C THR A 34 -28.56 5.82 -13.33
N ALA A 35 -28.15 7.09 -13.38
CA ALA A 35 -27.62 7.82 -12.23
C ALA A 35 -28.64 7.89 -11.07
N MET A 36 -29.91 8.09 -11.37
CA MET A 36 -30.97 8.14 -10.36
C MET A 36 -31.27 6.75 -9.77
N LEU A 37 -31.25 5.69 -10.56
CA LEU A 37 -31.44 4.32 -10.12
C LEU A 37 -30.30 3.91 -9.16
N ILE A 38 -29.07 4.20 -9.53
CA ILE A 38 -27.89 3.94 -8.70
C ILE A 38 -27.98 4.75 -7.39
N SER A 39 -28.34 6.03 -7.47
CA SER A 39 -28.49 6.87 -6.28
C SER A 39 -29.56 6.31 -5.32
N ARG A 40 -30.65 5.73 -5.85
CA ARG A 40 -31.65 5.04 -5.04
C ARG A 40 -31.10 3.78 -4.37
N LYS A 41 -30.27 3.00 -5.06
CA LYS A 41 -29.60 1.84 -4.49
C LYS A 41 -28.77 2.23 -3.25
N TYR A 42 -28.15 3.41 -3.27
CA TYR A 42 -27.38 3.97 -2.16
C TYR A 42 -28.21 4.81 -1.15
N GLY A 43 -29.55 4.68 -1.18
CA GLY A 43 -30.44 5.23 -0.16
C GLY A 43 -31.07 6.59 -0.50
N LEU A 44 -30.89 7.12 -1.71
CA LEU A 44 -31.61 8.33 -2.11
C LEU A 44 -33.12 8.04 -2.18
N HIS A 45 -33.92 8.84 -1.45
CA HIS A 45 -35.36 8.68 -1.45
C HIS A 45 -35.97 8.81 -2.84
N GLN A 46 -36.96 7.98 -3.16
CA GLN A 46 -37.58 7.91 -4.49
C GLN A 46 -38.06 9.27 -5.02
N ASN A 47 -38.72 10.07 -4.19
CA ASN A 47 -39.20 11.39 -4.58
C ASN A 47 -38.07 12.36 -4.91
N VAL A 48 -36.94 12.29 -4.17
CA VAL A 48 -35.76 13.13 -4.43
C VAL A 48 -35.11 12.72 -5.76
N ALA A 49 -34.99 11.42 -6.02
CA ALA A 49 -34.44 10.90 -7.26
C ALA A 49 -35.35 11.33 -8.45
N ALA A 50 -36.68 11.25 -8.29
CA ALA A 50 -37.63 11.69 -9.31
C ALA A 50 -37.52 13.20 -9.61
N VAL A 51 -37.39 14.04 -8.57
CA VAL A 51 -37.19 15.49 -8.73
C VAL A 51 -35.87 15.78 -9.44
N CYS A 52 -34.76 15.14 -9.02
CA CYS A 52 -33.46 15.31 -9.66
C CYS A 52 -33.51 14.87 -11.14
N GLY A 53 -34.08 13.72 -11.42
CA GLY A 53 -34.26 13.21 -12.81
C GLY A 53 -35.08 14.13 -13.67
N LYS A 54 -36.23 14.61 -13.15
CA LYS A 54 -37.09 15.57 -13.84
C LYS A 54 -36.35 16.90 -14.10
N THR A 55 -35.62 17.43 -13.10
CA THR A 55 -34.84 18.65 -13.28
C THR A 55 -33.82 18.53 -14.40
N LEU A 56 -33.14 17.38 -14.51
CA LEU A 56 -32.18 17.13 -15.59
C LEU A 56 -32.85 17.00 -16.95
N ALA A 57 -34.03 16.35 -17.01
CA ALA A 57 -34.78 16.15 -18.25
C ALA A 57 -35.40 17.44 -18.77
N GLU A 58 -35.81 18.35 -17.87
CA GLU A 58 -36.51 19.61 -18.24
C GLU A 58 -35.57 20.83 -18.19
N ALA A 59 -34.27 20.62 -18.01
CA ALA A 59 -33.30 21.71 -17.93
C ALA A 59 -33.17 22.49 -19.24
N HIS A 60 -33.11 23.81 -19.12
CA HIS A 60 -32.86 24.72 -20.24
C HIS A 60 -31.41 25.19 -20.22
N TYR A 61 -30.66 24.94 -21.27
CA TYR A 61 -29.27 25.30 -21.40
C TYR A 61 -29.09 26.51 -22.30
N LYS A 62 -28.30 27.48 -21.83
CA LYS A 62 -27.95 28.69 -22.59
C LYS A 62 -26.45 28.78 -22.78
N VAL A 63 -26.03 29.26 -23.95
CA VAL A 63 -24.60 29.49 -24.23
C VAL A 63 -24.17 30.82 -23.60
N LYS A 64 -23.16 30.79 -22.75
CA LYS A 64 -22.56 31.99 -22.19
C LYS A 64 -21.18 32.23 -22.82
N THR A 65 -21.01 33.42 -23.38
CA THR A 65 -19.76 33.89 -23.95
C THR A 65 -19.29 35.16 -23.23
N MET A 66 -18.13 35.69 -23.58
CA MET A 66 -17.71 37.00 -23.07
C MET A 66 -18.56 38.18 -23.62
N LEU A 67 -19.39 37.93 -24.63
CA LEU A 67 -20.32 38.91 -25.23
C LEU A 67 -21.70 38.87 -24.56
N GLY A 68 -21.97 37.92 -23.69
CA GLY A 68 -23.26 37.77 -23.01
C GLY A 68 -23.77 36.33 -22.99
N VAL A 69 -25.02 36.16 -22.63
CA VAL A 69 -25.75 34.89 -22.60
C VAL A 69 -26.71 34.84 -23.76
N SER A 70 -26.85 33.71 -24.47
CA SER A 70 -27.78 33.54 -25.59
C SER A 70 -29.22 33.80 -25.14
N GLU A 71 -30.02 34.42 -26.01
CA GLU A 71 -31.46 34.59 -25.79
C GLU A 71 -32.18 33.25 -25.90
N GLU A 72 -31.79 32.45 -26.88
CA GLU A 72 -32.32 31.10 -27.10
C GLU A 72 -31.71 30.09 -26.12
N SER A 73 -32.49 29.09 -25.79
CA SER A 73 -32.08 27.94 -25.01
C SER A 73 -32.32 26.64 -25.77
N TYR A 74 -31.50 25.65 -25.52
CA TYR A 74 -31.73 24.28 -25.99
C TYR A 74 -32.13 23.38 -24.81
N THR A 75 -32.98 22.40 -25.10
CA THR A 75 -33.52 21.47 -24.11
C THR A 75 -33.37 20.04 -24.60
N HIS A 76 -33.48 19.11 -23.67
CA HIS A 76 -33.55 17.68 -24.00
C HIS A 76 -34.78 17.37 -24.85
N CYS A 77 -34.60 16.65 -25.95
CA CYS A 77 -35.70 16.10 -26.76
C CYS A 77 -35.32 14.70 -27.29
N GLN A 78 -36.30 13.91 -27.71
CA GLN A 78 -36.05 12.54 -28.21
C GLN A 78 -35.09 12.47 -29.39
N ALA A 79 -35.15 13.48 -30.28
CA ALA A 79 -34.26 13.55 -31.45
C ALA A 79 -32.83 13.93 -31.10
N HIS A 80 -32.65 14.72 -30.03
CA HIS A 80 -31.37 15.19 -29.55
C HIS A 80 -31.29 15.08 -28.01
N PRO A 81 -31.12 13.86 -27.49
CA PRO A 81 -31.06 13.65 -26.05
C PRO A 81 -29.83 14.33 -25.45
N ILE A 82 -30.03 15.05 -24.36
CA ILE A 82 -28.94 15.58 -23.55
C ILE A 82 -28.64 14.56 -22.46
N TYR A 83 -27.47 14.00 -22.54
CA TYR A 83 -26.92 13.13 -21.50
C TYR A 83 -26.16 13.96 -20.48
N GLY A 84 -25.81 13.32 -19.39
CA GLY A 84 -24.99 13.92 -18.34
C GLY A 84 -25.83 14.49 -17.20
N THR A 85 -25.13 14.82 -16.16
CA THR A 85 -25.71 15.33 -14.91
C THR A 85 -25.42 16.80 -14.67
N GLY A 86 -24.85 17.51 -15.67
CA GLY A 86 -24.55 18.94 -15.65
C GLY A 86 -23.21 19.29 -14.99
N GLN A 87 -22.13 19.33 -15.76
CA GLN A 87 -20.80 19.67 -15.28
C GLN A 87 -20.81 21.04 -14.57
N GLY A 88 -20.32 21.09 -13.32
CA GLY A 88 -20.32 22.28 -12.46
C GLY A 88 -21.42 22.33 -11.39
N SER A 89 -22.38 21.41 -11.40
CA SER A 89 -23.35 21.25 -10.30
C SER A 89 -22.64 20.73 -9.02
N ARG A 90 -23.09 21.20 -7.86
CA ARG A 90 -22.54 20.75 -6.56
C ARG A 90 -22.78 19.27 -6.25
N ASN A 91 -23.85 18.70 -6.76
CA ASN A 91 -24.22 17.28 -6.54
C ASN A 91 -23.45 16.32 -7.45
N PHE A 92 -22.73 16.84 -8.38
CA PHE A 92 -22.11 16.14 -9.49
C PHE A 92 -21.04 15.14 -9.08
N PRO A 93 -20.03 15.56 -8.25
CA PRO A 93 -18.99 14.63 -7.79
C PRO A 93 -19.57 13.44 -7.01
N THR A 94 -20.65 13.66 -6.26
CA THR A 94 -21.32 12.61 -5.48
C THR A 94 -22.02 11.61 -6.41
N CYS A 95 -22.77 12.07 -7.41
CA CYS A 95 -23.39 11.18 -8.38
C CYS A 95 -22.36 10.34 -9.12
N TRP A 96 -21.26 10.97 -9.56
CA TRP A 96 -20.18 10.25 -10.23
C TRP A 96 -19.53 9.20 -9.32
N LEU A 97 -19.27 9.54 -8.06
CA LEU A 97 -18.73 8.59 -7.08
C LEU A 97 -19.63 7.36 -6.93
N LEU A 98 -20.95 7.54 -6.83
CA LEU A 98 -21.90 6.44 -6.70
C LEU A 98 -21.92 5.56 -7.98
N ILE A 99 -21.89 6.19 -9.14
CA ILE A 99 -21.84 5.49 -10.43
C ILE A 99 -20.54 4.70 -10.54
N CYS A 100 -19.39 5.34 -10.35
CA CYS A 100 -18.09 4.67 -10.40
C CYS A 100 -17.99 3.51 -9.41
N SER A 101 -18.53 3.67 -8.19
CA SER A 101 -18.55 2.57 -7.21
C SER A 101 -19.33 1.37 -7.74
N THR A 102 -20.48 1.59 -8.36
CA THR A 102 -21.27 0.50 -8.96
C THR A 102 -20.55 -0.13 -10.16
N LEU A 103 -19.93 0.68 -11.03
CA LEU A 103 -19.17 0.16 -12.17
C LEU A 103 -17.95 -0.66 -11.70
N PHE A 104 -17.27 -0.23 -10.62
CA PHE A 104 -16.18 -0.98 -10.05
C PHE A 104 -16.64 -2.30 -9.42
N ASP A 105 -17.79 -2.31 -8.72
CA ASP A 105 -18.38 -3.55 -8.19
C ASP A 105 -18.63 -4.55 -9.34
N CYS A 106 -19.25 -4.11 -10.44
CA CYS A 106 -19.48 -4.96 -11.61
C CYS A 106 -18.17 -5.45 -12.27
N PHE A 107 -17.17 -4.59 -12.31
CA PHE A 107 -15.87 -4.94 -12.86
C PHE A 107 -15.13 -5.97 -11.97
N GLU A 108 -15.18 -5.81 -10.65
CA GLU A 108 -14.53 -6.71 -9.70
C GLU A 108 -15.05 -8.16 -9.77
N GLU A 109 -16.32 -8.36 -10.15
CA GLU A 109 -16.91 -9.69 -10.26
C GLU A 109 -16.27 -10.55 -11.36
N GLN A 110 -15.79 -9.94 -12.44
CA GLN A 110 -15.34 -10.65 -13.64
C GLN A 110 -13.87 -10.41 -13.99
N ALA A 111 -13.26 -9.34 -13.49
CA ALA A 111 -11.89 -8.98 -13.80
C ALA A 111 -10.86 -9.88 -13.09
N TYR A 112 -9.73 -10.08 -13.75
CA TYR A 112 -8.58 -10.74 -13.13
C TYR A 112 -7.96 -9.89 -12.04
N GLY A 113 -7.72 -8.59 -12.28
CA GLY A 113 -7.08 -7.69 -11.35
C GLY A 113 -5.66 -8.08 -10.97
N ALA A 114 -5.13 -7.36 -9.97
CA ALA A 114 -3.78 -7.60 -9.44
C ALA A 114 -3.84 -7.99 -7.97
N SER A 115 -3.15 -9.08 -7.61
CA SER A 115 -3.03 -9.56 -6.23
C SER A 115 -1.64 -9.26 -5.68
N TYR A 116 -1.58 -8.77 -4.45
CA TYR A 116 -0.33 -8.50 -3.74
C TYR A 116 -0.36 -9.20 -2.39
N GLU A 117 0.77 -9.77 -2.02
CA GLU A 117 0.92 -10.50 -0.77
C GLU A 117 2.21 -10.07 -0.05
N SER A 118 2.16 -10.00 1.28
CA SER A 118 3.36 -9.83 2.10
C SER A 118 4.27 -11.06 1.99
N VAL A 119 5.54 -10.88 2.34
CA VAL A 119 6.54 -11.95 2.26
C VAL A 119 6.10 -13.19 3.04
N ASP A 120 5.45 -13.00 4.17
CA ASP A 120 4.91 -14.07 5.04
C ASP A 120 3.51 -14.56 4.64
N GLY A 121 2.87 -13.93 3.68
CA GLY A 121 1.52 -14.26 3.23
C GLY A 121 0.40 -13.86 4.21
N GLU A 122 0.71 -13.16 5.31
CA GLU A 122 -0.30 -12.77 6.32
C GLU A 122 -1.20 -11.63 5.81
N THR A 123 -0.63 -10.73 5.03
CA THR A 123 -1.39 -9.61 4.45
C THR A 123 -1.54 -9.82 2.95
N THR A 124 -2.78 -9.85 2.51
CA THR A 124 -3.12 -9.96 1.09
C THR A 124 -4.06 -8.85 0.68
N VAL A 125 -3.93 -8.38 -0.56
CA VAL A 125 -4.86 -7.43 -1.16
C VAL A 125 -5.00 -7.74 -2.64
N ARG A 126 -6.23 -7.72 -3.14
CA ARG A 126 -6.53 -7.76 -4.56
C ARG A 126 -7.04 -6.39 -4.99
N LEU A 127 -6.52 -5.89 -6.09
CA LEU A 127 -6.85 -4.59 -6.66
C LEU A 127 -7.24 -4.79 -8.11
N PHE A 128 -8.31 -4.16 -8.51
CA PHE A 128 -8.83 -4.27 -9.88
C PHE A 128 -8.62 -2.96 -10.62
N MET A 129 -9.20 -1.90 -10.10
CA MET A 129 -9.13 -0.57 -10.67
C MET A 129 -8.86 0.46 -9.58
N ALA A 130 -8.11 1.50 -9.90
CA ALA A 130 -7.96 2.68 -9.06
C ALA A 130 -8.44 3.88 -9.86
N GLY A 131 -9.41 4.63 -9.33
CA GLY A 131 -10.00 5.77 -10.02
C GLY A 131 -9.88 7.06 -9.24
N PHE A 132 -9.73 8.15 -9.95
CA PHE A 132 -9.87 9.51 -9.46
C PHE A 132 -10.63 10.32 -10.51
N VAL A 133 -11.93 10.45 -10.29
CA VAL A 133 -12.87 11.07 -11.22
C VAL A 133 -12.90 10.29 -12.55
N ASP A 134 -12.34 10.82 -13.61
CA ASP A 134 -12.23 10.24 -14.95
C ASP A 134 -10.90 9.49 -15.19
N ASP A 135 -9.87 9.83 -14.44
CA ASP A 135 -8.58 9.13 -14.51
C ASP A 135 -8.66 7.79 -13.79
N ASN A 136 -8.64 6.70 -14.53
CA ASN A 136 -8.65 5.35 -13.98
C ASN A 136 -7.40 4.56 -14.40
N ALA A 137 -6.97 3.66 -13.53
CA ALA A 137 -5.85 2.77 -13.80
C ALA A 137 -6.18 1.33 -13.38
N GLY A 138 -6.26 0.44 -14.36
CA GLY A 138 -6.39 -1.00 -14.17
C GLY A 138 -5.04 -1.67 -14.04
N GLN A 139 -5.01 -2.86 -13.43
CA GLN A 139 -3.78 -3.60 -13.23
C GLN A 139 -4.03 -5.10 -13.23
N VAL A 140 -3.09 -5.84 -13.81
CA VAL A 140 -3.08 -7.30 -13.71
C VAL A 140 -1.69 -7.81 -13.33
N ASN A 141 -1.66 -8.83 -12.49
CA ASN A 141 -0.48 -9.62 -12.19
C ASN A 141 -0.87 -11.04 -11.79
N LEU A 142 0.11 -11.93 -11.74
CA LEU A 142 0.00 -13.22 -11.08
C LEU A 142 0.99 -13.24 -9.93
N PHE A 143 0.47 -13.14 -8.71
CA PHE A 143 1.27 -13.12 -7.48
C PHE A 143 1.04 -14.46 -6.74
N GLY A 144 2.11 -15.15 -6.38
CA GLY A 144 2.01 -16.37 -5.57
C GLY A 144 2.81 -17.56 -6.10
N ASP A 145 2.98 -17.72 -7.40
CA ASP A 145 3.74 -18.81 -7.96
C ASP A 145 5.25 -18.51 -8.06
N ASN A 146 6.06 -19.55 -7.94
CA ASN A 146 7.53 -19.42 -8.00
C ASN A 146 8.05 -19.12 -9.40
N ILE A 147 7.21 -19.30 -10.42
CA ILE A 147 7.53 -19.06 -11.82
C ILE A 147 6.81 -17.78 -12.24
N PRO A 148 7.52 -16.75 -12.72
CA PRO A 148 6.86 -15.59 -13.28
C PRO A 148 5.92 -15.99 -14.41
N PRO A 149 4.72 -15.41 -14.51
CA PRO A 149 3.82 -15.68 -15.61
C PRO A 149 4.46 -15.28 -16.95
N SER A 150 4.07 -15.97 -18.02
CA SER A 150 4.53 -15.55 -19.34
C SER A 150 3.99 -14.16 -19.69
N PRO A 151 4.72 -13.38 -20.50
CA PRO A 151 4.22 -12.10 -20.97
C PRO A 151 2.86 -12.19 -21.68
N GLU A 152 2.67 -13.24 -22.44
CA GLU A 152 1.44 -13.51 -23.19
C GLU A 152 0.25 -13.71 -22.25
N THR A 153 0.45 -14.45 -21.16
CA THR A 153 -0.60 -14.69 -20.15
C THR A 153 -1.03 -13.35 -19.51
N LEU A 154 -0.09 -12.52 -19.10
CA LEU A 154 -0.42 -11.23 -18.49
C LEU A 154 -1.09 -10.28 -19.49
N LEU A 155 -0.67 -10.28 -20.75
CA LEU A 155 -1.30 -9.47 -21.79
C LEU A 155 -2.72 -9.96 -22.10
N ALA A 156 -2.95 -11.27 -22.13
CA ALA A 156 -4.29 -11.84 -22.31
C ALA A 156 -5.23 -11.44 -21.15
N MET A 157 -4.74 -11.47 -19.92
CA MET A 157 -5.50 -10.99 -18.75
C MET A 157 -5.82 -9.50 -18.86
N MET A 158 -4.84 -8.67 -19.24
CA MET A 158 -5.07 -7.23 -19.42
C MET A 158 -5.99 -6.94 -20.61
N GLN A 159 -5.90 -7.72 -21.68
CA GLN A 159 -6.82 -7.64 -22.83
C GLN A 159 -8.27 -7.87 -22.40
N HIS A 160 -8.48 -8.90 -21.58
CA HIS A 160 -9.79 -9.20 -21.00
C HIS A 160 -10.28 -8.06 -20.11
N ASP A 161 -9.48 -7.66 -19.12
CA ASP A 161 -9.88 -6.66 -18.14
C ASP A 161 -10.09 -5.28 -18.79
N GLY A 162 -9.22 -4.90 -19.74
CA GLY A 162 -9.37 -3.66 -20.49
C GLY A 162 -10.63 -3.62 -21.33
N GLN A 163 -10.98 -4.72 -22.01
CA GLN A 163 -12.23 -4.83 -22.79
C GLN A 163 -13.46 -4.83 -21.88
N LEU A 164 -13.43 -5.63 -20.81
CA LEU A 164 -14.49 -5.66 -19.81
C LEU A 164 -14.82 -4.26 -19.27
N TRP A 165 -13.77 -3.49 -18.93
CA TRP A 165 -13.96 -2.11 -18.46
C TRP A 165 -14.56 -1.20 -19.53
N ALA A 166 -14.10 -1.30 -20.77
CA ALA A 166 -14.65 -0.56 -21.89
C ALA A 166 -16.15 -0.86 -22.09
N ASP A 167 -16.53 -2.13 -21.97
CA ASP A 167 -17.91 -2.59 -22.15
C ASP A 167 -18.82 -2.11 -21.01
N ILE A 168 -18.40 -2.29 -19.75
CA ILE A 168 -19.13 -1.79 -18.56
C ILE A 168 -19.31 -0.27 -18.62
N LEU A 169 -18.27 0.46 -18.99
CA LEU A 169 -18.36 1.92 -19.12
C LEU A 169 -19.35 2.32 -20.23
N ARG A 170 -19.37 1.58 -21.34
CA ARG A 170 -20.27 1.82 -22.47
C ARG A 170 -21.73 1.57 -22.10
N GLU A 171 -22.01 0.53 -21.33
CA GLU A 171 -23.36 0.25 -20.80
C GLU A 171 -23.85 1.35 -19.85
N SER A 172 -22.98 2.10 -19.22
CA SER A 172 -23.35 3.26 -18.39
C SER A 172 -23.65 4.53 -19.22
N GLY A 173 -23.42 4.49 -20.53
CA GLY A 173 -23.50 5.62 -21.46
C GLY A 173 -22.13 6.29 -21.73
N GLY A 174 -21.08 5.91 -21.02
CA GLY A 174 -19.70 6.37 -21.21
C GLY A 174 -19.01 5.66 -22.39
N ASP A 175 -17.75 5.94 -22.58
CA ASP A 175 -16.85 5.22 -23.48
C ASP A 175 -15.40 5.52 -23.11
N LEU A 176 -14.44 4.72 -23.59
CA LEU A 176 -13.03 5.01 -23.47
C LEU A 176 -12.53 5.82 -24.66
N GLU A 177 -11.69 6.82 -24.39
CA GLU A 177 -10.92 7.52 -25.40
C GLU A 177 -9.68 6.68 -25.74
N LEU A 178 -9.86 5.57 -26.47
CA LEU A 178 -8.82 4.58 -26.75
C LEU A 178 -7.48 5.17 -27.23
N PRO A 179 -7.45 6.24 -28.08
CA PRO A 179 -6.20 6.87 -28.49
C PRO A 179 -5.42 7.54 -27.35
N LYS A 180 -6.07 7.89 -26.24
CA LYS A 180 -5.42 8.45 -25.05
C LYS A 180 -5.05 7.38 -24.02
N CYS A 181 -5.66 6.21 -24.11
CA CYS A 181 -5.32 5.07 -23.26
C CYS A 181 -3.90 4.59 -23.51
N SER A 182 -3.26 4.11 -22.47
CA SER A 182 -1.89 3.63 -22.57
C SER A 182 -1.60 2.55 -21.52
N TYR A 183 -0.59 1.74 -21.78
CA TYR A 183 -0.16 0.74 -20.80
C TYR A 183 1.34 0.69 -20.62
N HIS A 184 1.75 0.33 -19.41
CA HIS A 184 3.11 -0.02 -19.03
C HIS A 184 3.18 -1.50 -18.73
N PHE A 185 4.15 -2.19 -19.29
CA PHE A 185 4.45 -3.55 -18.90
C PHE A 185 5.74 -3.58 -18.08
N ILE A 186 5.61 -3.67 -16.78
CA ILE A 186 6.71 -3.79 -15.86
C ILE A 186 7.17 -5.24 -15.87
N PHE A 187 8.29 -5.50 -16.54
CA PHE A 187 8.89 -6.82 -16.66
C PHE A 187 10.39 -6.74 -16.38
N TYR A 188 10.85 -7.60 -15.49
CA TYR A 188 12.25 -7.59 -15.04
C TYR A 188 13.09 -8.55 -15.88
N ASP A 189 14.24 -8.07 -16.26
CA ASP A 189 15.37 -8.82 -16.79
C ASP A 189 16.56 -8.67 -15.84
N PHE A 190 17.64 -9.42 -16.06
CA PHE A 190 18.78 -9.42 -15.16
C PHE A 190 20.09 -9.33 -15.91
N LEU A 191 20.98 -8.46 -15.46
CA LEU A 191 22.37 -8.49 -15.89
C LEU A 191 23.09 -9.73 -15.34
N LYS A 192 24.26 -10.06 -15.90
CA LYS A 192 25.09 -11.20 -15.42
C LYS A 192 25.40 -11.10 -13.92
N SER A 193 25.59 -9.89 -13.41
CA SER A 193 25.81 -9.63 -11.97
C SER A 193 24.60 -9.93 -11.07
N GLY A 194 23.45 -10.26 -11.64
CA GLY A 194 22.19 -10.40 -10.92
C GLY A 194 21.43 -9.10 -10.72
N THR A 195 21.97 -7.96 -11.21
CA THR A 195 21.27 -6.67 -11.09
C THR A 195 19.98 -6.69 -11.90
N PRO A 196 18.82 -6.41 -11.25
CA PRO A 196 17.55 -6.33 -11.95
C PRO A 196 17.48 -5.08 -12.80
N ILE A 197 16.98 -5.23 -14.02
CA ILE A 197 16.70 -4.13 -14.94
C ILE A 197 15.29 -4.29 -15.49
N LEU A 198 14.61 -3.19 -15.76
CA LEU A 198 13.35 -3.24 -16.47
C LEU A 198 13.59 -3.36 -17.97
N LYS A 199 12.81 -4.20 -18.63
CA LYS A 199 12.90 -4.36 -20.07
C LYS A 199 12.57 -3.04 -20.76
N SER A 200 13.40 -2.62 -21.68
CA SER A 200 13.30 -1.31 -22.35
C SER A 200 12.36 -1.33 -23.56
N GLY A 201 12.23 -2.47 -24.21
CA GLY A 201 11.35 -2.68 -25.35
C GLY A 201 9.98 -3.21 -24.97
N ARG A 202 9.06 -3.22 -25.94
CA ARG A 202 7.76 -3.86 -25.77
C ARG A 202 7.95 -5.34 -25.53
N VAL A 203 7.17 -5.88 -24.59
CA VAL A 203 7.16 -7.29 -24.23
C VAL A 203 5.86 -7.91 -24.73
N GLY A 204 5.95 -8.96 -25.51
CA GLY A 204 4.80 -9.69 -26.04
C GLY A 204 4.03 -8.97 -27.18
N PRO A 205 2.83 -9.45 -27.50
CA PRO A 205 1.97 -8.87 -28.54
C PRO A 205 1.44 -7.47 -28.16
N GLU A 206 0.77 -6.84 -29.08
CA GLU A 206 0.16 -5.54 -28.90
C GLU A 206 -1.19 -5.69 -28.17
N LEU A 207 -1.42 -4.84 -27.15
CA LEU A 207 -2.72 -4.76 -26.49
C LEU A 207 -3.71 -4.05 -27.42
N LYS A 208 -4.87 -4.65 -27.68
CA LYS A 208 -5.91 -4.11 -28.56
C LYS A 208 -7.27 -4.17 -27.87
N LEU A 209 -8.04 -3.11 -27.98
CA LEU A 209 -9.42 -3.05 -27.48
C LEU A 209 -10.38 -2.77 -28.62
N LEU A 210 -11.60 -3.25 -28.51
CA LEU A 210 -12.66 -2.96 -29.46
C LEU A 210 -13.33 -1.63 -29.09
N ASP A 211 -13.48 -0.75 -30.07
CA ASP A 211 -14.28 0.46 -29.92
C ASP A 211 -15.79 0.16 -29.93
N GLY A 212 -16.64 1.17 -29.69
CA GLY A 212 -18.09 1.02 -29.72
C GLY A 212 -18.68 0.62 -31.09
N LYS A 213 -17.86 0.57 -32.15
CA LYS A 213 -18.24 0.14 -33.49
C LYS A 213 -17.69 -1.25 -33.83
N GLY A 214 -16.98 -1.91 -32.90
CA GLY A 214 -16.38 -3.21 -33.11
C GLY A 214 -15.02 -3.18 -33.83
N ASN A 215 -14.43 -2.00 -34.08
CA ASN A 215 -13.11 -1.91 -34.66
C ASN A 215 -12.03 -2.17 -33.60
N SER A 216 -11.01 -2.91 -33.97
CA SER A 216 -9.86 -3.18 -33.09
C SER A 216 -8.87 -2.01 -33.10
N VAL A 217 -8.68 -1.37 -31.96
CA VAL A 217 -7.77 -0.23 -31.74
C VAL A 217 -6.61 -0.65 -30.90
N ALA A 218 -5.39 -0.42 -31.39
CA ALA A 218 -4.17 -0.68 -30.66
C ALA A 218 -3.96 0.35 -29.53
N ILE A 219 -3.72 -0.11 -28.32
CA ILE A 219 -3.45 0.73 -27.17
C ILE A 219 -1.97 1.09 -27.10
N GLN A 220 -1.70 2.35 -26.82
CA GLN A 220 -0.34 2.87 -26.80
C GLN A 220 0.52 2.21 -25.69
N TRP A 221 1.53 1.45 -26.10
CA TRP A 221 2.56 1.01 -25.17
C TRP A 221 3.48 2.17 -24.76
N LYS A 222 3.76 2.32 -23.47
CA LYS A 222 4.72 3.29 -22.92
C LYS A 222 5.91 2.58 -22.32
N SER A 223 7.10 3.07 -22.66
CA SER A 223 8.35 2.54 -22.09
C SER A 223 8.43 2.75 -20.58
N ASN A 224 8.98 1.78 -19.86
CA ASN A 224 9.28 1.87 -18.44
C ASN A 224 10.33 2.94 -18.07
N TYR A 225 10.97 3.53 -19.07
CA TYR A 225 11.99 4.59 -18.96
C TYR A 225 11.43 5.98 -19.26
N THR A 226 10.14 6.08 -19.51
CA THR A 226 9.47 7.36 -19.74
C THR A 226 8.56 7.70 -18.57
N SER A 227 8.62 8.96 -18.12
CA SER A 227 7.71 9.46 -17.11
C SER A 227 6.33 9.71 -17.70
N HIS A 228 5.29 9.27 -17.03
CA HIS A 228 3.91 9.66 -17.32
C HIS A 228 3.37 10.58 -16.22
N LYS A 229 2.45 11.45 -16.58
CA LYS A 229 1.83 12.39 -15.65
C LYS A 229 0.51 11.80 -15.18
N THR A 230 0.38 11.58 -13.87
CA THR A 230 -0.87 11.15 -13.22
C THR A 230 -1.17 12.12 -12.09
N LEU A 231 -2.37 12.71 -12.08
CA LEU A 231 -2.84 13.65 -11.04
C LEU A 231 -1.81 14.77 -10.71
N GLY A 232 -1.14 15.29 -11.72
CA GLY A 232 -0.13 16.35 -11.54
C GLY A 232 1.25 15.90 -11.09
N CYS A 233 1.44 14.60 -10.83
CA CYS A 233 2.72 13.99 -10.50
C CYS A 233 3.30 13.23 -11.68
N PHE A 234 4.62 13.18 -11.79
CA PHE A 234 5.30 12.41 -12.81
C PHE A 234 5.84 11.12 -12.20
N ILE A 235 5.38 9.99 -12.72
CA ILE A 235 5.75 8.66 -12.25
C ILE A 235 6.50 7.94 -13.38
N GLU A 236 7.62 7.32 -13.06
CA GLU A 236 8.41 6.50 -13.96
C GLU A 236 8.55 5.10 -13.35
N PRO A 237 8.12 4.02 -14.04
CA PRO A 237 8.18 2.67 -13.49
C PRO A 237 9.56 2.23 -13.03
N ARG A 238 10.62 2.68 -13.72
CA ARG A 238 12.00 2.44 -13.31
C ARG A 238 12.37 3.03 -11.94
N GLY A 239 11.58 3.97 -11.43
CA GLY A 239 11.87 4.69 -10.18
C GLY A 239 12.80 5.88 -10.37
N ASN A 240 13.08 6.28 -11.59
CA ASN A 240 13.83 7.50 -11.85
C ASN A 240 12.91 8.73 -11.72
N GLN A 241 13.46 9.88 -11.44
CA GLN A 241 12.68 11.11 -11.19
C GLN A 241 13.00 12.23 -12.19
N VAL A 242 13.50 11.86 -13.38
CA VAL A 242 13.90 12.84 -14.40
C VAL A 242 12.74 13.74 -14.80
N GLY A 243 11.55 13.19 -15.00
CA GLY A 243 10.34 13.95 -15.34
C GLY A 243 9.94 14.94 -14.26
N THR A 244 9.86 14.48 -13.01
CA THR A 244 9.56 15.35 -11.85
C THR A 244 10.63 16.41 -11.65
N LYS A 245 11.92 16.05 -11.76
CA LYS A 245 13.04 16.97 -11.65
C LYS A 245 12.98 18.08 -12.70
N LYS A 246 12.68 17.73 -13.95
CA LYS A 246 12.49 18.69 -15.05
C LYS A 246 11.32 19.63 -14.75
N HIS A 247 10.18 19.08 -14.32
CA HIS A 247 9.00 19.86 -13.97
C HIS A 247 9.26 20.84 -12.82
N LEU A 248 9.85 20.37 -11.72
CA LEU A 248 10.22 21.23 -10.59
C LEU A 248 11.21 22.32 -11.00
N LYS A 249 12.23 21.98 -11.82
CA LYS A 249 13.19 22.95 -12.33
C LYS A 249 12.51 24.03 -13.15
N THR A 250 11.57 23.69 -14.02
CA THR A 250 10.80 24.66 -14.82
C THR A 250 10.01 25.57 -13.92
N LYS A 251 9.20 25.01 -12.99
CA LYS A 251 8.44 25.81 -12.02
C LYS A 251 9.32 26.72 -11.18
N MET A 252 10.38 26.21 -10.59
CA MET A 252 11.30 27.01 -9.77
C MET A 252 11.97 28.13 -10.57
N THR A 253 12.26 27.88 -11.85
CA THR A 253 12.82 28.92 -12.73
C THR A 253 11.78 30.02 -13.02
N GLU A 254 10.54 29.64 -13.24
CA GLU A 254 9.43 30.59 -13.44
C GLU A 254 9.18 31.45 -12.18
N PHE A 255 9.12 30.83 -11.02
CA PHE A 255 9.00 31.56 -9.75
C PHE A 255 10.20 32.50 -9.51
N HIS A 256 11.42 32.04 -9.82
CA HIS A 256 12.59 32.92 -9.76
C HIS A 256 12.44 34.13 -10.68
N ARG A 257 11.95 33.95 -11.90
CA ARG A 257 11.71 35.04 -12.87
C ARG A 257 10.70 36.05 -12.28
N VAL A 258 9.59 35.58 -11.75
CA VAL A 258 8.59 36.43 -11.09
C VAL A 258 9.20 37.24 -9.93
N LEU A 259 9.99 36.59 -9.06
CA LEU A 259 10.67 37.27 -7.96
C LEU A 259 11.66 38.36 -8.40
N VAL A 260 12.28 38.18 -9.57
CA VAL A 260 13.22 39.16 -10.11
C VAL A 260 12.49 40.32 -10.76
N SER A 261 11.43 40.07 -11.53
CA SER A 261 10.71 41.07 -12.31
C SER A 261 9.66 41.85 -11.54
N SER A 262 9.18 41.34 -10.40
CA SER A 262 8.13 41.99 -9.62
C SER A 262 8.70 42.84 -8.49
N ALA A 263 7.97 43.93 -8.13
CA ALA A 263 8.32 44.83 -7.06
C ALA A 263 7.69 44.44 -5.72
N LEU A 264 7.71 43.14 -5.39
CA LEU A 264 7.13 42.62 -4.15
C LEU A 264 7.80 43.26 -2.91
N ASN A 265 6.98 43.78 -2.00
CA ASN A 265 7.45 44.18 -0.68
C ASN A 265 7.72 42.92 0.18
N ARG A 266 8.25 43.15 1.39
CA ARG A 266 8.64 42.07 2.31
C ARG A 266 7.46 41.12 2.65
N ARG A 267 6.28 41.67 2.95
CA ARG A 267 5.10 40.90 3.33
C ARG A 267 4.55 40.12 2.15
N GLU A 268 4.50 40.73 0.99
CA GLU A 268 4.07 40.08 -0.25
C GLU A 268 5.02 38.94 -0.67
N ALA A 269 6.34 39.17 -0.58
CA ALA A 269 7.33 38.14 -0.85
C ALA A 269 7.17 36.94 0.11
N TRP A 270 6.93 37.22 1.40
CA TRP A 270 6.64 36.16 2.38
C TRP A 270 5.37 35.38 2.02
N THR A 271 4.27 36.09 1.74
CA THR A 271 3.00 35.46 1.33
C THR A 271 3.18 34.67 0.04
N PHE A 272 3.89 35.21 -0.94
CA PHE A 272 4.20 34.52 -2.20
C PHE A 272 4.93 33.19 -1.96
N TYR A 273 5.91 33.17 -1.06
CA TYR A 273 6.63 31.96 -0.73
C TYR A 273 5.73 30.87 -0.13
N PHE A 274 4.98 31.21 0.92
CA PHE A 274 4.20 30.24 1.67
C PHE A 274 2.87 29.84 1.02
N ALA A 275 2.21 30.79 0.36
CA ALA A 275 0.88 30.55 -0.22
C ALA A 275 0.93 30.08 -1.68
N ILE A 276 1.97 30.41 -2.43
CA ILE A 276 2.03 30.11 -3.86
C ILE A 276 3.19 29.19 -4.21
N TYR A 277 4.43 29.60 -3.88
CA TYR A 277 5.61 28.84 -4.28
C TYR A 277 5.68 27.47 -3.62
N LEU A 278 5.69 27.43 -2.30
CA LEU A 278 5.89 26.19 -1.53
C LEU A 278 4.79 25.14 -1.82
N PRO A 279 3.49 25.50 -1.83
CA PRO A 279 2.44 24.54 -2.20
C PRO A 279 2.58 24.03 -3.63
N SER A 280 2.97 24.89 -4.59
CA SER A 280 3.11 24.51 -6.00
C SER A 280 4.20 23.47 -6.25
N ILE A 281 5.31 23.55 -5.51
CA ILE A 281 6.40 22.56 -5.62
C ILE A 281 6.22 21.42 -4.63
N GLY A 282 5.55 21.66 -3.51
CA GLY A 282 5.38 20.70 -2.41
C GLY A 282 4.43 19.54 -2.74
N TYR A 283 3.47 19.78 -3.64
CA TYR A 283 2.45 18.77 -3.97
C TYR A 283 3.02 17.40 -4.41
N PRO A 284 3.96 17.30 -5.37
CA PRO A 284 4.53 16.02 -5.79
C PRO A 284 5.60 15.47 -4.83
N LEU A 285 6.19 16.29 -3.96
CA LEU A 285 7.36 15.90 -3.15
C LEU A 285 7.14 14.68 -2.25
N PRO A 286 5.99 14.47 -1.59
CA PRO A 286 5.75 13.28 -0.77
C PRO A 286 5.83 11.96 -1.54
N LEU A 287 5.64 11.98 -2.86
CA LEU A 287 5.76 10.82 -3.73
C LEU A 287 7.17 10.64 -4.30
N CYS A 288 8.04 11.60 -4.08
CA CYS A 288 9.41 11.63 -4.58
C CYS A 288 10.41 11.04 -3.58
N HIS A 289 11.63 10.81 -4.06
CA HIS A 289 12.76 10.32 -3.27
C HIS A 289 14.07 11.05 -3.63
N PHE A 290 13.97 12.37 -3.85
CA PHE A 290 15.14 13.21 -4.10
C PHE A 290 16.07 13.23 -2.88
N SER A 291 17.37 13.24 -3.14
CA SER A 291 18.36 13.53 -2.10
C SER A 291 18.27 15.00 -1.69
N LYS A 292 18.75 15.30 -0.47
CA LYS A 292 18.85 16.68 0.01
C LYS A 292 19.65 17.56 -0.95
N ALA A 293 20.80 17.06 -1.45
CA ALA A 293 21.66 17.78 -2.37
C ALA A 293 20.98 18.15 -3.70
N GLU A 294 20.14 17.26 -4.26
CA GLU A 294 19.37 17.56 -5.46
C GLU A 294 18.35 18.67 -5.24
N LEU A 295 17.62 18.62 -4.13
CA LEU A 295 16.65 19.67 -3.81
C LEU A 295 17.33 20.98 -3.42
N ASP A 296 18.47 20.96 -2.75
CA ASP A 296 19.30 22.15 -2.48
C ASP A 296 19.69 22.84 -3.81
N MET A 297 20.18 22.06 -4.78
CA MET A 297 20.59 22.58 -6.10
C MET A 297 19.42 23.23 -6.84
N LEU A 298 18.26 22.60 -6.85
CA LEU A 298 17.06 23.12 -7.51
C LEU A 298 16.54 24.39 -6.82
N HIS A 299 16.52 24.40 -5.49
CA HIS A 299 15.90 25.44 -4.65
C HIS A 299 16.77 26.71 -4.50
N LYS A 300 18.09 26.56 -4.60
CA LYS A 300 19.08 27.61 -4.34
C LYS A 300 18.81 28.95 -5.07
N LYS A 301 18.42 28.87 -6.35
CA LYS A 301 18.17 30.08 -7.16
C LYS A 301 17.00 30.90 -6.63
N VAL A 302 15.90 30.23 -6.24
CA VAL A 302 14.71 30.89 -5.69
C VAL A 302 15.05 31.49 -4.33
N MET A 303 15.66 30.72 -3.43
CA MET A 303 15.99 31.16 -2.08
C MET A 303 16.95 32.34 -2.06
N SER A 304 17.95 32.37 -2.93
CA SER A 304 18.91 33.51 -2.98
C SER A 304 18.22 34.86 -3.20
N LYS A 305 17.10 34.90 -3.92
CA LYS A 305 16.29 36.11 -4.13
C LYS A 305 15.24 36.31 -3.05
N MET A 306 14.61 35.20 -2.62
CA MET A 306 13.56 35.20 -1.62
C MET A 306 14.04 35.78 -0.28
N ILE A 307 15.17 35.28 0.23
CA ILE A 307 15.72 35.76 1.53
C ILE A 307 16.04 37.25 1.49
N ALA A 308 16.59 37.75 0.38
CA ALA A 308 16.87 39.17 0.20
C ALA A 308 15.58 40.01 0.18
N ARG A 309 14.51 39.55 -0.51
CA ARG A 309 13.21 40.21 -0.55
C ARG A 309 12.50 40.24 0.82
N CYS A 310 12.71 39.18 1.60
CA CYS A 310 12.20 39.09 2.97
C CYS A 310 13.04 39.87 4.01
N GLY A 311 14.07 40.61 3.56
CA GLY A 311 14.89 41.49 4.41
C GLY A 311 16.02 40.76 5.15
N TYR A 312 16.39 39.54 4.74
CA TYR A 312 17.55 38.85 5.31
C TYR A 312 18.80 39.07 4.44
N CYS A 313 19.95 39.12 5.10
CA CYS A 313 21.23 39.17 4.40
C CYS A 313 21.46 37.89 3.60
N ARG A 314 22.10 37.99 2.44
CA ARG A 314 22.44 36.79 1.61
C ARG A 314 23.36 35.79 2.30
N ASN A 315 24.13 36.28 3.27
CA ASN A 315 25.06 35.44 4.05
C ASN A 315 24.44 34.93 5.35
N THR A 316 23.14 35.16 5.58
CA THR A 316 22.45 34.59 6.75
C THR A 316 22.56 33.06 6.71
N LYS A 317 22.98 32.49 7.80
CA LYS A 317 23.17 31.03 7.93
C LYS A 317 21.84 30.28 7.67
N TRP A 318 21.91 29.15 6.99
CA TRP A 318 20.72 28.37 6.62
C TRP A 318 19.97 27.85 7.87
N GLU A 319 20.68 27.59 8.96
CA GLU A 319 20.10 27.20 10.25
C GLU A 319 19.16 28.29 10.80
N ILE A 320 19.47 29.57 10.57
CA ILE A 320 18.60 30.69 10.93
C ILE A 320 17.43 30.78 9.95
N ILE A 321 17.69 30.64 8.65
CA ILE A 321 16.64 30.73 7.61
C ILE A 321 15.57 29.64 7.81
N TYR A 322 16.00 28.39 8.05
CA TYR A 322 15.07 27.26 8.26
C TYR A 322 14.74 26.99 9.73
N GLY A 323 15.38 27.70 10.65
CA GLY A 323 15.15 27.54 12.07
C GLY A 323 13.75 27.97 12.51
N PRO A 324 13.23 27.42 13.61
CA PRO A 324 11.92 27.78 14.14
C PRO A 324 11.94 29.19 14.77
N ALA A 325 10.81 29.89 14.71
CA ALA A 325 10.67 31.24 15.28
C ALA A 325 10.93 31.25 16.80
N SER A 326 10.59 30.20 17.50
CA SER A 326 10.84 30.03 18.94
C SER A 326 12.32 30.12 19.33
N LEU A 327 13.22 29.87 18.37
CA LEU A 327 14.67 29.98 18.54
C LEU A 327 15.26 31.16 17.75
N GLY A 328 14.45 32.13 17.35
CA GLY A 328 14.87 33.30 16.56
C GLY A 328 15.09 33.00 15.06
N GLY A 329 14.64 31.86 14.57
CA GLY A 329 14.73 31.50 13.16
C GLY A 329 13.66 32.15 12.29
N ALA A 330 13.89 32.12 10.97
CA ALA A 330 13.01 32.74 9.99
C ALA A 330 11.87 31.84 9.52
N CYS A 331 11.79 30.61 9.97
CA CYS A 331 10.73 29.62 9.67
C CYS A 331 10.50 29.30 8.19
N PHE A 332 11.46 29.57 7.31
CA PHE A 332 11.33 29.05 5.95
C PHE A 332 11.32 27.53 5.97
N ARG A 333 10.62 26.92 5.01
CA ARG A 333 10.49 25.47 4.94
C ARG A 333 11.31 24.95 3.75
N HIS A 334 12.15 23.98 4.02
CA HIS A 334 13.02 23.40 2.99
C HIS A 334 12.29 22.31 2.20
N PRO A 335 12.39 22.24 0.85
CA PRO A 335 11.71 21.20 0.07
C PRO A 335 12.04 19.77 0.49
N TYR A 336 13.25 19.49 0.97
CA TYR A 336 13.61 18.17 1.51
C TYR A 336 12.85 17.85 2.80
N GLY A 337 12.61 18.86 3.65
CA GLY A 337 11.75 18.73 4.81
C GLY A 337 10.28 18.45 4.42
N GLU A 338 9.77 19.17 3.41
CA GLU A 338 8.43 18.92 2.86
C GLU A 338 8.28 17.50 2.30
N GLN A 339 9.29 17.02 1.54
CA GLN A 339 9.32 15.66 1.04
C GLN A 339 9.25 14.65 2.18
N GLY A 340 10.17 14.71 3.12
CA GLY A 340 10.28 13.72 4.17
C GLY A 340 9.11 13.76 5.16
N THR A 341 8.67 14.95 5.56
CA THR A 341 7.48 15.10 6.41
C THR A 341 6.23 14.57 5.71
N GLY A 342 6.08 14.86 4.41
CA GLY A 342 5.00 14.33 3.61
C GLY A 342 5.05 12.81 3.50
N GLN A 343 6.23 12.21 3.31
CA GLN A 343 6.41 10.76 3.29
C GLN A 343 6.01 10.12 4.64
N ILE A 344 6.44 10.71 5.77
CA ILE A 344 6.05 10.22 7.11
C ILE A 344 4.52 10.28 7.27
N LEU A 345 3.91 11.41 6.94
CA LEU A 345 2.45 11.58 7.07
C LEU A 345 1.68 10.60 6.19
N PHE A 346 2.10 10.39 4.95
CA PHE A 346 1.51 9.38 4.06
C PHE A 346 1.66 7.97 4.63
N PHE A 347 2.88 7.61 5.05
CA PHE A 347 3.12 6.29 5.58
C PHE A 347 2.27 6.03 6.82
N LEU A 348 2.27 6.92 7.80
CA LEU A 348 1.50 6.77 9.03
C LEU A 348 0.00 6.73 8.79
N LYS A 349 -0.51 7.59 7.89
CA LYS A 349 -1.93 7.58 7.51
C LYS A 349 -2.36 6.22 6.96
N TYR A 350 -1.58 5.67 6.03
CA TYR A 350 -1.91 4.39 5.42
C TYR A 350 -1.60 3.21 6.33
N TRP A 351 -0.51 3.25 7.09
CA TRP A 351 -0.19 2.21 8.07
C TRP A 351 -1.32 1.96 9.07
N ARG A 352 -1.98 3.03 9.50
CA ARG A 352 -3.13 2.97 10.41
C ARG A 352 -4.45 2.60 9.74
N SER A 353 -4.48 2.58 8.42
CA SER A 353 -5.69 2.24 7.65
C SER A 353 -5.80 0.73 7.43
N TYR A 354 -6.99 0.19 7.54
CA TYR A 354 -7.31 -1.19 7.20
C TYR A 354 -7.67 -1.39 5.71
N GLY A 355 -7.89 -0.29 4.97
CA GLY A 355 -8.20 -0.33 3.55
C GLY A 355 -7.03 -0.78 2.66
N HIS A 356 -7.27 -0.86 1.37
CA HIS A 356 -6.31 -1.34 0.36
C HIS A 356 -4.95 -0.64 0.43
N ALA A 357 -4.94 0.69 0.59
CA ALA A 357 -3.71 1.46 0.70
C ALA A 357 -2.88 1.09 1.94
N GLY A 358 -3.54 0.78 3.07
CA GLY A 358 -2.87 0.31 4.28
C GLY A 358 -2.30 -1.08 4.13
N LYS A 359 -3.03 -1.98 3.50
CA LYS A 359 -2.54 -3.32 3.16
C LYS A 359 -1.32 -3.25 2.24
N LEU A 360 -1.36 -2.41 1.19
CA LEU A 360 -0.21 -2.19 0.31
C LEU A 360 1.01 -1.64 1.04
N ALA A 361 0.84 -0.71 1.99
CA ALA A 361 1.95 -0.19 2.78
C ALA A 361 2.61 -1.29 3.64
N ARG A 362 1.82 -2.16 4.26
CA ARG A 362 2.32 -3.31 5.03
C ARG A 362 3.04 -4.32 4.14
N ILE A 363 2.47 -4.63 2.98
CA ILE A 363 3.07 -5.52 1.99
C ILE A 363 4.40 -4.94 1.50
N ALA A 364 4.45 -3.65 1.13
CA ALA A 364 5.68 -3.00 0.69
C ALA A 364 6.76 -3.03 1.78
N LEU A 365 6.39 -2.77 3.05
CA LEU A 365 7.34 -2.85 4.15
C LEU A 365 7.88 -4.27 4.34
N SER A 366 7.06 -5.30 4.18
CA SER A 366 7.51 -6.70 4.28
C SER A 366 8.56 -7.05 3.23
N TRP A 367 8.36 -6.60 1.99
CA TRP A 367 9.33 -6.80 0.90
C TRP A 367 10.61 -5.99 1.12
N ALA A 368 10.50 -4.78 1.68
CA ALA A 368 11.66 -3.97 2.05
C ALA A 368 12.48 -4.64 3.17
N GLN A 369 11.82 -5.22 4.17
CA GLN A 369 12.47 -5.97 5.24
C GLN A 369 13.19 -7.23 4.68
N LEU A 370 12.57 -7.94 3.74
CA LEU A 370 13.21 -9.06 3.06
C LEU A 370 14.44 -8.62 2.27
N GLN A 371 14.34 -7.52 1.51
CA GLN A 371 15.50 -6.98 0.80
C GLN A 371 16.62 -6.55 1.74
N ALA A 372 16.28 -5.89 2.83
CA ALA A 372 17.26 -5.48 3.83
C ALA A 372 17.98 -6.70 4.47
N GLY A 373 17.24 -7.77 4.74
CA GLY A 373 17.78 -9.01 5.29
C GLY A 373 18.40 -8.88 6.68
N ILE A 374 17.99 -7.88 7.46
CA ILE A 374 18.45 -7.59 8.80
C ILE A 374 17.41 -7.97 9.85
N ARG A 375 17.86 -8.17 11.09
CA ARG A 375 17.01 -8.55 12.21
C ARG A 375 16.03 -7.47 12.62
N GLU A 376 16.52 -6.24 12.74
CA GLU A 376 15.72 -5.14 13.25
C GLU A 376 14.78 -4.57 12.20
N PRO A 377 13.58 -4.08 12.60
CA PRO A 377 12.68 -3.41 11.69
C PRO A 377 13.33 -2.18 11.07
N ILE A 378 13.31 -2.08 9.74
CA ILE A 378 14.06 -1.05 8.99
C ILE A 378 13.62 0.39 9.26
N LEU A 379 12.41 0.62 9.74
CA LEU A 379 11.93 1.97 10.11
C LEU A 379 12.12 2.28 11.60
N MET A 380 12.44 1.29 12.42
CA MET A 380 12.84 1.48 13.82
C MET A 380 14.35 1.66 13.95
N ASN A 381 15.13 0.86 13.23
CA ASN A 381 16.58 1.05 13.12
C ASN A 381 16.90 1.81 11.82
N THR A 382 17.08 3.11 11.92
CA THR A 382 17.43 3.97 10.80
C THR A 382 18.92 4.24 10.65
N THR A 383 19.75 3.77 11.60
CA THR A 383 21.20 4.05 11.66
C THR A 383 22.04 3.09 10.84
N THR A 384 21.62 1.82 10.72
CA THR A 384 22.35 0.82 9.92
C THR A 384 22.33 1.17 8.44
N PRO A 385 23.47 1.30 7.74
CA PRO A 385 23.48 1.58 6.30
C PRO A 385 22.89 0.40 5.51
N LEU A 386 21.94 0.66 4.62
CA LEU A 386 21.31 -0.33 3.75
C LEU A 386 21.43 0.05 2.27
N PRO A 387 22.64 0.12 1.70
CA PRO A 387 22.86 0.53 0.32
C PRO A 387 22.28 -0.44 -0.71
N HIS A 388 21.97 -1.67 -0.28
CA HIS A 388 21.36 -2.73 -1.09
C HIS A 388 19.82 -2.73 -1.05
N LEU A 389 19.20 -1.78 -0.37
CA LEU A 389 17.74 -1.60 -0.40
C LEU A 389 17.36 -0.83 -1.67
N GLU A 390 16.71 -1.51 -2.61
CA GLU A 390 16.37 -0.96 -3.93
C GLU A 390 14.97 -0.32 -4.01
N MET A 391 14.17 -0.44 -2.95
CA MET A 391 12.85 0.16 -2.84
C MET A 391 12.98 1.66 -2.54
N CYS A 392 13.03 2.47 -3.61
CA CYS A 392 13.48 3.85 -3.59
C CYS A 392 12.70 4.76 -2.63
N TRP A 393 11.38 4.63 -2.60
CA TRP A 393 10.54 5.48 -1.75
C TRP A 393 10.72 5.13 -0.26
N ILE A 394 10.75 3.83 0.08
CA ILE A 394 10.98 3.36 1.45
C ILE A 394 12.41 3.70 1.91
N ALA A 395 13.40 3.55 1.03
CA ALA A 395 14.77 3.94 1.31
C ALA A 395 14.89 5.46 1.59
N SER A 396 14.17 6.28 0.83
CA SER A 396 14.11 7.74 1.04
C SER A 396 13.46 8.09 2.37
N LEU A 397 12.32 7.50 2.71
CA LEU A 397 11.67 7.67 4.01
C LEU A 397 12.63 7.33 5.15
N ARG A 398 13.31 6.19 5.05
CA ARG A 398 14.29 5.75 6.05
C ARG A 398 15.46 6.72 6.17
N THR A 399 15.99 7.20 5.04
CA THR A 399 17.10 8.19 5.01
C THR A 399 16.68 9.50 5.66
N PHE A 400 15.46 9.96 5.43
CA PHE A 400 14.94 11.15 6.08
C PHE A 400 14.76 10.95 7.59
N LEU A 401 14.23 9.80 8.02
CA LEU A 401 14.14 9.46 9.44
C LEU A 401 15.52 9.45 10.11
N ALA A 402 16.52 8.89 9.47
CA ALA A 402 17.91 8.91 9.98
C ALA A 402 18.42 10.35 10.12
N CYS A 403 18.17 11.21 9.13
CA CYS A 403 18.55 12.62 9.16
C CYS A 403 17.92 13.39 10.34
N CYS A 404 16.66 13.07 10.65
CA CYS A 404 15.92 13.67 11.78
C CYS A 404 16.18 12.96 13.13
N ARG A 405 16.98 11.91 13.16
CA ARG A 405 17.11 10.98 14.31
C ARG A 405 15.75 10.44 14.76
N GLY A 406 14.84 10.30 13.81
CA GLY A 406 13.49 9.78 14.00
C GLY A 406 13.42 8.28 13.76
N LYS A 407 12.32 7.69 14.24
CA LYS A 407 11.94 6.31 13.96
C LYS A 407 10.43 6.18 13.87
N ILE A 408 9.96 5.18 13.15
CA ILE A 408 8.54 4.82 13.10
C ILE A 408 8.40 3.44 13.74
N ASP A 409 7.53 3.34 14.72
CA ASP A 409 7.25 2.07 15.41
C ASP A 409 6.39 1.17 14.50
N CYS A 410 7.08 0.33 13.74
CA CYS A 410 6.52 -0.66 12.84
C CYS A 410 7.28 -1.97 13.05
N PRO A 411 6.87 -2.81 14.00
CA PRO A 411 7.62 -3.99 14.47
C PRO A 411 7.55 -5.17 13.50
N TYR A 412 7.56 -4.93 12.20
CA TYR A 412 7.59 -6.00 11.21
C TYR A 412 9.00 -6.58 11.11
N VAL A 413 9.14 -7.87 11.40
CA VAL A 413 10.38 -8.63 11.27
C VAL A 413 10.13 -9.99 10.63
N LEU A 414 11.14 -10.52 9.97
CA LEU A 414 11.13 -11.90 9.51
C LEU A 414 11.75 -12.76 10.62
N PRO A 415 11.01 -13.68 11.24
CA PRO A 415 11.50 -14.39 12.42
C PRO A 415 12.66 -15.34 12.08
N PRO A 416 13.59 -15.55 13.01
CA PRO A 416 14.63 -16.57 12.87
C PRO A 416 14.02 -17.96 12.82
N GLN A 417 14.67 -18.90 12.15
CA GLN A 417 14.15 -20.27 11.99
C GLN A 417 14.61 -21.21 13.12
N ARG A 418 15.70 -20.87 13.82
CA ARG A 418 16.29 -21.70 14.86
C ARG A 418 16.76 -20.87 16.05
N GLU A 419 16.94 -21.50 17.20
CA GLU A 419 17.67 -20.92 18.32
C GLU A 419 19.12 -20.64 17.87
N HIS A 420 19.68 -19.52 18.30
CA HIS A 420 20.99 -19.03 17.92
C HIS A 420 21.16 -18.74 16.44
N ASP A 421 20.05 -18.56 15.73
CA ASP A 421 20.05 -18.15 14.34
C ASP A 421 20.38 -16.65 14.23
N PHE A 422 21.07 -16.27 13.17
CA PHE A 422 21.38 -14.88 12.91
C PHE A 422 21.19 -14.53 11.43
N TYR A 423 21.01 -13.26 11.16
CA TYR A 423 20.75 -12.75 9.82
C TYR A 423 22.07 -12.55 9.09
N LEU A 424 22.12 -13.06 7.85
CA LEU A 424 23.34 -13.01 7.04
C LEU A 424 23.80 -11.57 6.80
N MET A 425 22.86 -10.67 6.48
CA MET A 425 23.21 -9.29 6.18
C MET A 425 23.67 -8.51 7.43
N ASP A 426 23.14 -8.81 8.62
CA ASP A 426 23.64 -8.20 9.86
C ASP A 426 25.12 -8.50 10.06
N ALA A 427 25.51 -9.77 9.98
CA ALA A 427 26.91 -10.17 10.14
C ALA A 427 27.83 -9.53 9.08
N ILE A 428 27.36 -9.42 7.84
CA ILE A 428 28.11 -8.83 6.73
C ILE A 428 28.27 -7.32 6.91
N ILE A 429 27.22 -6.61 7.27
CA ILE A 429 27.23 -5.15 7.49
C ILE A 429 28.09 -4.80 8.72
N GLU A 430 27.89 -5.50 9.82
CA GLU A 430 28.65 -5.31 11.06
C GLU A 430 30.15 -5.53 10.88
N SER A 431 30.55 -6.42 9.97
CA SER A 431 31.95 -6.67 9.66
C SER A 431 32.69 -5.44 9.08
N ARG A 432 31.96 -4.50 8.45
CA ARG A 432 32.47 -3.29 7.77
C ARG A 432 33.54 -3.56 6.70
N GLN A 433 33.61 -4.78 6.18
CA GLN A 433 34.66 -5.19 5.22
C GLN A 433 34.23 -5.06 3.76
N PHE A 434 32.95 -4.83 3.52
CA PHE A 434 32.37 -4.77 2.18
C PHE A 434 31.91 -3.36 1.83
N LYS A 435 32.20 -2.92 0.61
CA LYS A 435 31.72 -1.66 0.07
C LYS A 435 30.23 -1.76 -0.32
N ASP A 436 29.59 -0.63 -0.52
CA ASP A 436 28.17 -0.55 -0.89
C ASP A 436 27.81 -1.38 -2.13
N ASP A 437 28.65 -1.38 -3.17
CA ASP A 437 28.44 -2.18 -4.37
C ASP A 437 28.60 -3.69 -4.11
N GLU A 438 29.57 -4.05 -3.28
CA GLU A 438 29.78 -5.44 -2.87
C GLU A 438 28.61 -5.96 -2.03
N LEU A 439 28.08 -5.12 -1.11
CA LEU A 439 26.86 -5.45 -0.35
C LEU A 439 25.66 -5.71 -1.26
N ARG A 440 25.49 -4.94 -2.35
CA ARG A 440 24.44 -5.19 -3.35
C ARG A 440 24.62 -6.55 -4.03
N LYS A 441 25.84 -6.85 -4.49
CA LYS A 441 26.16 -8.13 -5.15
C LYS A 441 25.95 -9.33 -4.22
N ILE A 442 26.39 -9.22 -2.98
CA ILE A 442 26.15 -10.25 -1.96
C ILE A 442 24.64 -10.44 -1.73
N ASN A 443 23.89 -9.34 -1.65
CA ASN A 443 22.44 -9.39 -1.48
C ASN A 443 21.75 -10.06 -2.66
N TYR A 444 22.19 -9.87 -3.90
CA TYR A 444 21.65 -10.60 -5.05
C TYR A 444 21.87 -12.11 -4.95
N CYS A 445 23.04 -12.54 -4.48
CA CYS A 445 23.31 -13.96 -4.21
C CYS A 445 22.37 -14.50 -3.12
N ARG A 446 22.20 -13.76 -2.04
CA ARG A 446 21.30 -14.10 -0.94
C ARG A 446 19.84 -14.22 -1.41
N LEU A 447 19.37 -13.23 -2.19
CA LEU A 447 18.01 -13.23 -2.73
C LEU A 447 17.79 -14.37 -3.73
N TYR A 448 18.79 -14.69 -4.55
CA TYR A 448 18.73 -15.87 -5.42
C TYR A 448 18.57 -17.16 -4.62
N LEU A 449 19.33 -17.33 -3.56
CA LEU A 449 19.23 -18.49 -2.66
C LEU A 449 17.95 -18.50 -1.82
N GLN A 450 17.21 -17.38 -1.78
CA GLN A 450 16.07 -17.16 -0.89
C GLN A 450 16.45 -17.25 0.60
N ALA A 451 17.72 -16.94 0.91
CA ALA A 451 18.28 -17.05 2.24
C ALA A 451 18.14 -15.73 3.00
N ILE A 452 17.77 -15.80 4.28
CA ILE A 452 17.68 -14.64 5.19
C ILE A 452 18.65 -14.83 6.34
N THR A 453 18.63 -16.02 6.93
CA THR A 453 19.42 -16.37 8.10
C THR A 453 20.42 -17.48 7.79
N ILE A 454 21.34 -17.73 8.72
CA ILE A 454 22.31 -18.81 8.59
C ILE A 454 21.64 -20.18 8.52
N SER A 455 20.44 -20.31 9.11
CA SER A 455 19.66 -21.56 9.00
C SER A 455 19.29 -21.91 7.56
N ASP A 456 19.05 -20.90 6.73
CA ASP A 456 18.67 -21.12 5.30
C ASP A 456 19.81 -21.73 4.48
N ILE A 457 21.04 -21.58 4.92
CA ILE A 457 22.25 -22.03 4.22
C ILE A 457 23.01 -23.10 4.97
N SER A 458 22.44 -23.63 6.06
CA SER A 458 23.06 -24.67 6.88
C SER A 458 22.34 -26.01 6.77
N LEU A 459 23.08 -27.09 7.02
CA LEU A 459 22.51 -28.43 7.13
C LEU A 459 21.59 -28.54 8.35
N ALA A 460 20.65 -29.48 8.31
CA ALA A 460 19.67 -29.71 9.38
C ALA A 460 20.29 -29.89 10.78
N GLY A 461 21.48 -30.49 10.85
CA GLY A 461 22.22 -30.62 12.11
C GLY A 461 22.68 -29.29 12.72
N GLY A 462 22.61 -28.19 11.98
CA GLY A 462 22.93 -26.84 12.48
C GLY A 462 24.40 -26.62 12.84
N THR A 463 25.29 -27.50 12.39
CA THR A 463 26.73 -27.45 12.73
C THR A 463 27.60 -27.09 11.53
N ARG A 464 27.07 -27.24 10.31
CA ARG A 464 27.80 -27.05 9.05
C ARG A 464 26.92 -26.36 8.00
N LEU A 465 27.59 -25.63 7.08
CA LEU A 465 26.95 -25.08 5.88
C LEU A 465 26.56 -26.19 4.91
N ASP A 466 25.48 -25.94 4.17
CA ASP A 466 25.04 -26.78 3.07
C ASP A 466 26.04 -26.66 1.89
N PRO A 467 26.54 -27.77 1.33
CA PRO A 467 27.40 -27.78 0.16
C PRO A 467 26.79 -27.07 -1.07
N TYR A 468 25.49 -27.12 -1.25
CA TYR A 468 24.79 -26.40 -2.34
C TYR A 468 24.97 -24.89 -2.28
N PHE A 469 24.93 -24.32 -1.06
CA PHE A 469 25.21 -22.91 -0.84
C PHE A 469 26.59 -22.52 -1.36
N LEU A 470 27.63 -23.32 -1.04
CA LEU A 470 28.99 -23.05 -1.48
C LEU A 470 29.18 -23.11 -3.00
N GLN A 471 28.34 -23.91 -3.69
CA GLN A 471 28.31 -24.00 -5.15
C GLN A 471 27.46 -22.92 -5.80
N GLY A 472 26.79 -22.07 -5.02
CA GLY A 472 25.83 -21.07 -5.52
C GLY A 472 24.61 -21.73 -6.17
N GLN A 473 24.15 -22.82 -5.62
CA GLN A 473 22.98 -23.57 -6.05
C GLN A 473 21.88 -23.48 -4.98
N ARG A 474 20.63 -23.47 -5.42
CA ARG A 474 19.50 -23.62 -4.52
C ARG A 474 19.45 -25.05 -4.03
N GLY A 475 19.62 -25.24 -2.74
CA GLY A 475 19.49 -26.56 -2.13
C GLY A 475 18.03 -27.07 -2.19
N PRO A 476 17.81 -28.38 -1.93
CA PRO A 476 16.47 -28.97 -1.86
C PRO A 476 15.54 -28.25 -0.88
N MET A 477 16.12 -27.63 0.13
CA MET A 477 15.44 -26.87 1.20
C MET A 477 14.82 -25.55 0.75
N SER A 478 15.35 -24.93 -0.28
CA SER A 478 14.78 -23.67 -0.78
C SER A 478 13.33 -23.81 -1.25
N SER A 479 12.92 -25.01 -1.62
CA SER A 479 11.54 -25.33 -1.97
C SER A 479 10.58 -25.39 -0.77
N THR A 480 11.13 -25.48 0.44
CA THR A 480 10.37 -25.60 1.69
C THR A 480 10.26 -24.29 2.45
N ASN A 481 10.99 -23.25 2.02
CA ASN A 481 10.90 -21.94 2.62
C ASN A 481 9.46 -21.43 2.49
N LYS A 482 8.92 -20.94 3.59
CA LYS A 482 7.52 -20.56 3.79
C LYS A 482 7.21 -19.16 3.29
N LEU A 483 8.25 -18.39 3.03
CA LEU A 483 8.15 -17.01 2.61
C LEU A 483 7.96 -16.93 1.09
N HIS A 484 7.29 -15.91 0.63
CA HIS A 484 7.25 -15.62 -0.79
C HIS A 484 8.64 -15.29 -1.33
N HIS A 485 8.94 -15.83 -2.49
CA HIS A 485 10.26 -15.69 -3.08
C HIS A 485 10.37 -14.45 -3.96
N VAL A 486 11.53 -13.80 -3.88
CA VAL A 486 11.94 -12.78 -4.84
C VAL A 486 12.25 -13.44 -6.19
N ASN A 487 11.75 -12.87 -7.28
CA ASN A 487 12.20 -13.27 -8.61
C ASN A 487 13.62 -12.73 -8.84
N GLN A 488 14.63 -13.57 -8.71
CA GLN A 488 16.03 -13.23 -8.83
C GLN A 488 16.76 -14.23 -9.68
N ALA A 489 17.43 -13.76 -10.74
CA ALA A 489 18.33 -14.60 -11.54
C ALA A 489 19.63 -14.89 -10.78
N ARG A 490 20.28 -15.99 -11.15
CA ARG A 490 21.57 -16.37 -10.56
C ARG A 490 22.64 -15.35 -10.94
N PRO A 491 23.33 -14.73 -9.98
CA PRO A 491 24.45 -13.83 -10.24
C PRO A 491 25.70 -14.55 -10.79
N ASP A 492 26.64 -13.76 -11.30
CA ASP A 492 27.92 -14.23 -11.83
C ASP A 492 28.88 -14.76 -10.77
N ALA A 493 30.00 -15.34 -11.22
CA ALA A 493 31.01 -15.92 -10.36
C ALA A 493 31.66 -14.88 -9.41
N ASP A 494 31.81 -13.64 -9.86
CA ASP A 494 32.43 -12.57 -9.05
C ASP A 494 31.53 -12.21 -7.85
N SER A 495 30.25 -12.11 -8.06
CA SER A 495 29.26 -11.92 -6.97
C SER A 495 29.28 -13.09 -5.99
N TRP A 496 29.38 -14.33 -6.48
CA TRP A 496 29.48 -15.50 -5.61
C TRP A 496 30.79 -15.54 -4.82
N ASN A 497 31.90 -15.11 -5.40
CA ASN A 497 33.17 -15.03 -4.69
C ASN A 497 33.10 -14.06 -3.51
N LEU A 498 32.38 -12.96 -3.62
CA LEU A 498 32.13 -12.04 -2.50
C LEU A 498 31.36 -12.73 -1.37
N LEU A 499 30.29 -13.45 -1.68
CA LEU A 499 29.53 -14.18 -0.68
C LEU A 499 30.37 -15.32 -0.04
N ARG A 500 31.17 -16.04 -0.84
CA ARG A 500 32.12 -17.04 -0.31
C ARG A 500 33.18 -16.41 0.60
N LYS A 501 33.69 -15.24 0.24
CA LYS A 501 34.59 -14.46 1.09
C LYS A 501 33.95 -14.14 2.44
N ALA A 502 32.65 -13.85 2.49
CA ALA A 502 31.94 -13.58 3.74
C ALA A 502 31.80 -14.80 4.67
N ASN A 503 32.02 -16.03 4.18
CA ASN A 503 31.81 -17.25 4.98
C ASN A 503 32.64 -17.32 6.26
N TYR A 504 33.83 -16.70 6.28
CA TYR A 504 34.66 -16.67 7.52
C TYR A 504 33.96 -15.94 8.66
N LEU A 505 32.92 -15.13 8.39
CA LEU A 505 32.19 -14.46 9.45
C LEU A 505 31.47 -15.46 10.35
N TRP A 506 30.98 -16.55 9.80
CA TRP A 506 30.18 -17.55 10.51
C TRP A 506 30.75 -18.97 10.51
N THR A 507 31.85 -19.22 9.79
CA THR A 507 32.56 -20.50 9.85
C THR A 507 33.88 -20.39 10.63
N SER A 508 34.23 -21.42 11.40
CA SER A 508 35.52 -21.54 12.11
C SER A 508 36.57 -22.18 11.19
N TRP A 509 36.21 -23.23 10.49
CA TRP A 509 37.07 -23.95 9.56
C TRP A 509 36.22 -24.70 8.51
N GLY A 510 36.57 -24.56 7.25
CA GLY A 510 35.83 -25.18 6.15
C GLY A 510 34.36 -24.79 6.18
N THR A 511 33.47 -25.78 6.33
CA THR A 511 32.01 -25.58 6.41
C THR A 511 31.49 -25.57 7.84
N LYS A 512 32.33 -25.75 8.85
CA LYS A 512 31.92 -25.85 10.26
C LYS A 512 31.53 -24.47 10.79
N LEU A 513 30.32 -24.34 11.32
CA LEU A 513 29.85 -23.08 11.94
C LEU A 513 30.63 -22.80 13.24
N LYS A 514 30.92 -21.51 13.50
CA LYS A 514 31.51 -21.01 14.75
C LYS A 514 30.61 -21.31 15.94
N GLN A 515 29.33 -21.08 15.76
CA GLN A 515 28.31 -21.36 16.75
C GLN A 515 27.27 -22.32 16.15
N PRO A 516 27.12 -23.51 16.73
CA PRO A 516 26.06 -24.43 16.32
C PRO A 516 24.69 -23.80 16.52
N LEU A 517 23.80 -24.04 15.56
CA LEU A 517 22.41 -23.65 15.68
C LEU A 517 21.69 -24.58 16.65
N GLY A 518 20.78 -24.02 17.43
CA GLY A 518 19.96 -24.75 18.36
C GLY A 518 18.75 -25.39 17.70
N ARG A 519 17.66 -25.48 18.43
CA ARG A 519 16.40 -26.12 17.99
C ARG A 519 15.71 -25.30 16.92
N TRP A 520 14.93 -25.98 16.11
CA TRP A 520 14.10 -25.35 15.11
C TRP A 520 12.98 -24.53 15.74
N LEU A 521 12.84 -23.29 15.26
CA LEU A 521 11.72 -22.40 15.52
C LEU A 521 10.90 -22.36 14.24
N LEU A 522 9.59 -22.55 14.34
CA LEU A 522 8.72 -22.30 13.20
C LEU A 522 8.15 -20.90 13.30
N PRO A 523 8.16 -20.13 12.19
CA PRO A 523 7.43 -18.88 12.16
C PRO A 523 5.96 -19.14 12.44
N THR A 524 5.28 -18.19 13.07
CA THR A 524 3.82 -18.22 13.30
C THR A 524 3.02 -18.21 12.00
N THR A 525 3.66 -17.95 10.90
CA THR A 525 3.09 -17.79 9.59
C THR A 525 2.79 -19.12 8.94
N LYS A 526 1.74 -19.13 8.18
CA LYS A 526 1.21 -20.30 7.46
C LYS A 526 2.29 -20.97 6.62
N LEU A 527 2.37 -22.29 6.69
CA LEU A 527 2.94 -23.08 5.61
C LEU A 527 2.35 -22.62 4.29
N ARG A 528 3.11 -22.70 3.18
CA ARG A 528 2.59 -22.40 1.85
C ARG A 528 1.19 -22.98 1.71
N ARG A 529 0.29 -22.30 1.02
CA ARG A 529 -1.14 -22.69 0.84
C ARG A 529 -1.35 -24.16 0.48
N SER A 530 -0.35 -24.81 -0.15
CA SER A 530 -0.38 -26.23 -0.50
C SER A 530 0.05 -27.17 0.63
N TRP A 531 0.46 -26.66 1.78
CA TRP A 531 0.95 -27.47 2.89
C TRP A 531 -0.03 -27.41 4.06
N GLN A 532 -0.37 -28.56 4.59
CA GLN A 532 -1.17 -28.71 5.80
C GLN A 532 -0.30 -29.37 6.87
N ALA A 533 -0.36 -28.86 8.08
CA ALA A 533 0.35 -29.43 9.21
C ALA A 533 -0.62 -30.15 10.15
N TYR A 534 -0.23 -31.31 10.61
CA TYR A 534 -0.96 -32.13 11.58
C TYR A 534 -0.01 -32.57 12.68
N LEU A 535 -0.46 -32.54 13.92
CA LEU A 535 0.30 -33.10 15.05
C LEU A 535 -0.23 -34.50 15.32
N ASP A 536 0.64 -35.49 15.22
CA ASP A 536 0.35 -36.85 15.71
C ASP A 536 0.39 -36.80 17.24
N THR A 537 -0.75 -36.98 17.87
CA THR A 537 -0.88 -36.92 19.33
C THR A 537 -0.32 -38.14 20.04
N HIS A 538 0.00 -39.23 19.32
CA HIS A 538 0.57 -40.44 19.88
C HIS A 538 2.10 -40.42 19.85
N SER A 539 2.69 -40.13 18.69
CA SER A 539 4.15 -39.99 18.53
C SER A 539 4.66 -38.61 18.92
N ASN A 540 3.76 -37.65 19.01
CA ASN A 540 4.08 -36.23 19.25
C ASN A 540 4.97 -35.64 18.14
N GLU A 541 4.83 -36.14 16.92
CA GLU A 541 5.56 -35.71 15.73
C GLU A 541 4.68 -34.83 14.84
N LEU A 542 5.31 -33.91 14.12
CA LEU A 542 4.61 -33.05 13.16
C LEU A 542 4.60 -33.71 11.77
N LEU A 543 3.41 -34.05 11.30
CA LEU A 543 3.17 -34.55 9.97
C LEU A 543 2.80 -33.40 9.05
N ILE A 544 3.49 -33.27 7.92
CA ILE A 544 3.19 -32.24 6.92
C ILE A 544 2.66 -32.90 5.66
N ARG A 545 1.51 -32.44 5.19
CA ARG A 545 0.91 -32.86 3.93
C ARG A 545 1.13 -31.79 2.86
N LYS A 546 1.67 -32.23 1.71
CA LYS A 546 1.79 -31.41 0.51
C LYS A 546 1.19 -32.18 -0.67
N ASN A 547 0.15 -31.61 -1.27
CA ASN A 547 -0.67 -32.33 -2.23
C ASN A 547 -1.18 -33.65 -1.58
N ASP A 548 -1.08 -34.77 -2.24
CA ASP A 548 -1.53 -36.05 -1.70
C ASP A 548 -0.40 -36.89 -1.03
N ARG A 549 0.71 -36.24 -0.68
CA ARG A 549 1.84 -36.91 -0.01
C ARG A 549 2.06 -36.35 1.39
N HIS A 550 2.30 -37.27 2.32
CA HIS A 550 2.68 -36.93 3.70
C HIS A 550 4.20 -36.94 3.85
N TYR A 551 4.69 -36.10 4.72
CA TYR A 551 6.11 -35.96 5.03
C TYR A 551 6.28 -35.80 6.53
N ASN A 552 7.10 -36.65 7.15
CA ASN A 552 7.50 -36.49 8.55
C ASN A 552 8.67 -35.53 8.63
N ILE A 553 8.63 -34.62 9.60
CA ILE A 553 9.79 -33.79 9.90
C ILE A 553 10.67 -34.54 10.87
N HIS A 554 11.82 -35.01 10.40
CA HIS A 554 12.85 -35.59 11.23
C HIS A 554 13.93 -34.54 11.55
N PRO A 555 13.93 -33.96 12.76
CA PRO A 555 14.90 -32.90 13.11
C PRO A 555 16.33 -33.40 13.28
N ARG A 556 16.59 -34.71 13.11
CA ARG A 556 17.88 -35.33 13.46
C ARG A 556 18.77 -35.72 12.27
N HIS A 557 18.35 -35.53 11.03
CA HIS A 557 19.19 -35.91 9.88
C HIS A 557 20.16 -34.80 9.48
N ALA A 558 21.43 -35.17 9.32
CA ALA A 558 22.55 -34.27 9.01
C ALA A 558 22.49 -33.63 7.61
N GLN A 559 21.53 -33.97 6.78
CA GLN A 559 21.46 -33.57 5.36
C GLN A 559 20.30 -32.62 5.01
N GLY A 560 19.79 -31.90 5.94
CA GLY A 560 18.64 -31.03 5.66
C GLY A 560 17.31 -31.70 6.08
N TYR A 561 16.19 -31.04 5.82
CA TYR A 561 14.88 -31.65 6.00
C TYR A 561 14.73 -32.78 4.97
N ASN A 562 15.04 -34.00 5.33
CA ASN A 562 14.55 -35.14 4.59
C ASN A 562 13.04 -35.25 4.89
N PHE A 563 12.27 -34.65 4.02
CA PHE A 563 10.88 -35.01 3.89
C PHE A 563 10.86 -36.42 3.27
N GLN A 564 10.99 -37.43 4.10
CA GLN A 564 10.74 -38.78 3.60
C GLN A 564 9.24 -38.89 3.41
N PRO A 565 8.79 -39.24 2.19
CA PRO A 565 7.41 -39.61 2.02
C PRO A 565 7.15 -40.76 2.99
N ASP A 566 6.18 -40.57 3.86
CA ASP A 566 5.67 -41.71 4.63
C ASP A 566 5.07 -42.67 3.62
N GLY A 567 5.67 -43.83 3.48
CA GLY A 567 5.36 -44.80 2.41
C GLY A 567 3.97 -45.45 2.53
N HIS A 568 3.13 -44.99 3.42
CA HIS A 568 1.85 -45.56 3.73
C HIS A 568 0.71 -44.54 3.77
N THR A 569 -0.19 -44.71 2.82
CA THR A 569 -1.57 -44.21 2.77
C THR A 569 -1.79 -42.68 2.68
N ASN A 570 -2.67 -42.32 1.75
CA ASN A 570 -3.22 -40.98 1.58
C ASN A 570 -4.11 -40.50 2.77
N GLU A 571 -4.25 -41.32 3.79
CA GLU A 571 -5.11 -41.05 4.93
C GLU A 571 -4.28 -40.50 6.10
N ILE A 572 -4.76 -39.40 6.66
CA ILE A 572 -4.20 -38.82 7.88
C ILE A 572 -4.59 -39.75 9.02
N PRO A 573 -3.63 -40.26 9.84
CA PRO A 573 -3.95 -41.09 10.99
C PRO A 573 -5.00 -40.43 11.89
N ILE A 574 -5.93 -41.21 12.41
CA ILE A 574 -7.07 -40.73 13.22
C ILE A 574 -6.59 -39.95 14.46
N GLN A 575 -5.40 -40.26 14.98
CA GLN A 575 -4.76 -39.58 16.07
C GLN A 575 -4.16 -38.23 15.70
N CYS A 576 -4.05 -37.91 14.40
CA CYS A 576 -3.51 -36.64 13.95
C CYS A 576 -4.56 -35.54 14.01
N ARG A 577 -4.19 -34.41 14.58
CA ARG A 577 -5.01 -33.21 14.65
C ARG A 577 -4.41 -32.10 13.81
N PRO A 578 -5.22 -31.29 13.11
CA PRO A 578 -4.70 -30.11 12.43
C PRO A 578 -3.88 -29.28 13.40
N ALA A 579 -2.65 -28.97 13.04
CA ALA A 579 -1.75 -28.17 13.85
C ALA A 579 -1.49 -26.82 13.18
N SER A 580 -1.58 -25.75 13.97
CA SER A 580 -0.99 -24.46 13.59
C SER A 580 0.48 -24.50 13.94
N ILE A 581 1.30 -23.92 13.06
CA ILE A 581 2.72 -23.80 13.36
C ILE A 581 2.90 -22.70 14.39
N LEU A 582 3.31 -23.10 15.59
CA LEU A 582 3.50 -22.22 16.72
C LEU A 582 4.90 -21.60 16.73
N LYS A 583 5.03 -20.43 17.37
CA LYS A 583 6.33 -19.88 17.80
C LYS A 583 6.94 -20.84 18.80
N GLY A 584 7.96 -21.57 18.38
CA GLY A 584 8.70 -22.45 19.29
C GLY A 584 9.55 -23.47 18.55
N PRO A 585 10.47 -24.12 19.26
CA PRO A 585 11.24 -25.23 18.70
C PRO A 585 10.30 -26.39 18.36
N LEU A 586 10.28 -26.84 17.13
CA LEU A 586 9.40 -27.93 16.67
C LEU A 586 9.56 -29.18 17.52
N ALA A 587 10.80 -29.56 17.82
CA ALA A 587 11.11 -30.70 18.68
C ALA A 587 10.70 -30.49 20.14
N TRP A 588 10.60 -29.26 20.58
CA TRP A 588 10.19 -28.91 21.94
C TRP A 588 8.67 -28.81 22.05
N ALA A 589 8.00 -28.22 21.06
CA ALA A 589 6.55 -28.23 20.95
C ALA A 589 6.01 -29.67 20.95
N ALA A 590 6.68 -30.57 20.24
CA ALA A 590 6.31 -31.97 20.22
C ALA A 590 6.51 -32.70 21.57
N ARG A 591 7.41 -32.25 22.44
CA ARG A 591 7.70 -32.92 23.71
C ARG A 591 6.96 -32.34 24.92
N ASN A 592 6.63 -31.07 24.93
CA ASN A 592 6.21 -30.36 26.15
C ASN A 592 4.88 -29.64 26.06
N THR A 593 4.26 -29.57 24.91
CA THR A 593 2.95 -28.98 24.78
C THR A 593 1.91 -30.05 24.64
N GLN A 594 0.96 -30.07 25.56
CA GLN A 594 -0.39 -30.39 25.15
C GLN A 594 -0.65 -29.62 23.84
N PRO A 595 -1.22 -30.27 22.81
CA PRO A 595 -1.46 -29.63 21.56
C PRO A 595 -2.18 -28.30 21.83
N CYS A 596 -1.45 -27.21 21.82
CA CYS A 596 -2.08 -25.93 21.62
C CYS A 596 -2.62 -26.00 20.19
N ILE A 597 -3.77 -26.59 20.06
CA ILE A 597 -4.69 -26.21 19.02
C ILE A 597 -4.93 -24.74 19.32
N SER A 598 -4.20 -23.86 18.63
CA SER A 598 -4.77 -22.57 18.35
C SER A 598 -5.91 -22.88 17.36
N THR A 599 -7.03 -23.38 17.86
CA THR A 599 -8.25 -22.80 17.36
C THR A 599 -7.93 -21.33 17.28
N PRO A 600 -8.13 -20.64 16.14
CA PRO A 600 -8.30 -19.21 16.24
C PRO A 600 -9.27 -19.13 17.42
N THR A 601 -8.78 -18.63 18.53
CA THR A 601 -9.67 -18.08 19.50
C THR A 601 -10.35 -17.01 18.65
N VAL A 602 -11.46 -17.33 18.04
CA VAL A 602 -12.53 -16.39 17.97
C VAL A 602 -12.57 -15.98 19.43
N ILE A 603 -11.99 -14.82 19.71
CA ILE A 603 -12.34 -14.08 20.88
C ILE A 603 -13.82 -13.87 20.61
N ILE A 604 -14.64 -14.83 21.04
CA ILE A 604 -16.01 -14.55 21.32
C ILE A 604 -15.83 -13.48 22.37
N PRO A 605 -16.12 -12.23 22.04
CA PRO A 605 -16.02 -11.17 23.04
C PRO A 605 -16.81 -11.76 24.19
N LYS A 606 -16.20 -11.83 25.37
CA LYS A 606 -16.88 -12.21 26.57
C LYS A 606 -18.15 -11.38 26.52
N ILE A 607 -19.29 -12.01 26.24
CA ILE A 607 -20.54 -11.28 26.12
C ILE A 607 -20.72 -10.77 27.55
N ALA A 608 -20.41 -9.51 27.72
CA ALA A 608 -20.66 -8.82 28.97
C ALA A 608 -22.13 -9.08 29.26
N GLY A 609 -22.43 -9.58 30.43
CA GLY A 609 -23.81 -9.98 30.77
C GLY A 609 -24.78 -8.79 30.76
N THR A 610 -24.24 -7.57 30.83
CA THR A 610 -25.00 -6.31 30.76
C THR A 610 -24.24 -5.31 29.88
N PHE A 611 -24.92 -4.31 29.36
CA PHE A 611 -24.32 -3.26 28.54
C PHE A 611 -23.33 -2.42 29.35
N GLU A 612 -23.58 -2.20 30.62
CA GLU A 612 -22.68 -1.52 31.54
C GLU A 612 -21.36 -2.27 31.71
N ALA A 613 -21.42 -3.59 31.88
CA ALA A 613 -20.21 -4.41 31.92
C ALA A 613 -19.45 -4.42 30.62
N PHE A 614 -20.14 -4.30 29.48
CA PHE A 614 -19.48 -4.11 28.17
C PHE A 614 -18.76 -2.76 28.08
N ILE A 615 -19.41 -1.68 28.56
CA ILE A 615 -18.76 -0.34 28.56
C ILE A 615 -17.54 -0.32 29.50
N GLU A 616 -17.58 -1.02 30.63
CA GLU A 616 -16.43 -1.10 31.54
C GLU A 616 -15.20 -1.80 30.94
N ASP A 617 -15.44 -2.77 30.08
CA ASP A 617 -14.37 -3.51 29.36
C ASP A 617 -13.79 -2.74 28.18
N LEU A 618 -14.40 -1.62 27.74
CA LEU A 618 -13.90 -0.80 26.65
C LEU A 618 -12.64 -0.02 27.03
N PRO A 619 -11.75 0.29 26.08
CA PRO A 619 -10.66 1.23 26.27
C PRO A 619 -11.15 2.57 26.82
N GLU A 620 -10.34 3.22 27.66
CA GLU A 620 -10.71 4.48 28.33
C GLU A 620 -11.26 5.55 27.37
N TRP A 621 -10.68 5.69 26.19
CA TRP A 621 -11.12 6.68 25.21
C TRP A 621 -12.50 6.35 24.60
N GLU A 622 -12.88 5.08 24.50
CA GLU A 622 -14.20 4.64 24.04
C GLU A 622 -15.23 4.83 25.14
N ARG A 623 -14.87 4.50 26.39
CA ARG A 623 -15.74 4.76 27.55
C ARG A 623 -16.09 6.23 27.68
N LEU A 624 -15.13 7.13 27.43
CA LEU A 624 -15.36 8.57 27.45
C LEU A 624 -16.39 9.04 26.41
N LEU A 625 -16.52 8.35 25.28
CA LEU A 625 -17.54 8.64 24.27
C LEU A 625 -18.95 8.28 24.72
N LEU A 626 -19.07 7.32 25.64
CA LEU A 626 -20.33 6.73 26.10
C LEU A 626 -20.72 7.16 27.53
N ASN A 627 -20.00 8.10 28.13
CA ASN A 627 -20.19 8.50 29.54
C ASN A 627 -21.54 9.14 29.85
N HIS A 628 -22.20 9.74 28.86
CA HIS A 628 -23.47 10.45 29.03
C HIS A 628 -24.48 9.97 28.00
N ILE A 629 -25.05 8.79 28.26
CA ILE A 629 -26.12 8.21 27.47
C ILE A 629 -27.43 8.33 28.19
N GLU A 630 -28.46 8.82 27.53
CA GLU A 630 -29.83 8.82 27.97
C GLU A 630 -30.63 7.85 27.09
N TYR A 631 -31.22 6.82 27.75
CA TYR A 631 -32.05 5.84 27.08
C TYR A 631 -33.50 6.30 27.09
N HIS A 632 -34.13 6.35 25.93
CA HIS A 632 -35.55 6.75 25.77
C HIS A 632 -36.48 5.56 25.65
N GLN A 633 -35.92 4.36 25.55
CA GLN A 633 -36.63 3.07 25.51
C GLN A 633 -35.89 2.07 26.43
N ASP A 634 -36.59 1.01 26.86
CA ASP A 634 -35.94 -0.07 27.58
C ASP A 634 -34.97 -0.87 26.71
N PHE A 635 -33.98 -1.51 27.32
CA PHE A 635 -32.93 -2.25 26.59
C PHE A 635 -33.47 -3.35 25.68
N TYR A 636 -34.55 -4.01 26.04
CA TYR A 636 -35.15 -5.03 25.20
C TYR A 636 -35.71 -4.44 23.93
N SER A 637 -36.42 -3.31 24.04
CA SER A 637 -36.98 -2.56 22.89
C SER A 637 -35.85 -2.03 21.99
N ILE A 638 -34.76 -1.51 22.56
CA ILE A 638 -33.59 -1.04 21.80
C ILE A 638 -32.96 -2.23 21.08
N HIS A 639 -32.66 -3.31 21.77
CA HIS A 639 -32.07 -4.52 21.19
C HIS A 639 -32.96 -5.12 20.10
N HIS A 640 -34.25 -5.23 20.35
CA HIS A 640 -35.20 -5.73 19.35
C HIS A 640 -35.22 -4.85 18.10
N CYS A 641 -35.25 -3.53 18.29
CA CYS A 641 -35.24 -2.60 17.18
C CYS A 641 -33.93 -2.72 16.36
N LEU A 642 -32.77 -2.77 17.01
CA LEU A 642 -31.47 -2.86 16.33
C LEU A 642 -31.23 -4.21 15.64
N THR A 643 -31.85 -5.29 16.12
CA THR A 643 -31.69 -6.63 15.55
C THR A 643 -32.73 -6.97 14.48
N THR A 644 -33.94 -6.40 14.57
CA THR A 644 -35.02 -6.71 13.64
C THR A 644 -35.26 -5.66 12.56
N CYS A 645 -34.93 -4.40 12.83
CA CYS A 645 -35.04 -3.33 11.85
C CYS A 645 -33.83 -3.35 10.90
N GLN A 646 -34.11 -3.37 9.59
CA GLN A 646 -33.07 -3.29 8.57
C GLN A 646 -32.35 -1.93 8.52
N ILE A 647 -32.95 -0.90 9.10
CA ILE A 647 -32.41 0.47 9.09
C ILE A 647 -32.66 1.11 10.46
N SER A 648 -31.59 1.56 11.10
CA SER A 648 -31.59 2.50 12.21
C SER A 648 -30.97 3.81 11.77
N MET A 649 -31.44 4.93 12.29
CA MET A 649 -30.91 6.26 11.95
C MET A 649 -30.09 6.82 13.09
N GLY A 650 -28.81 7.13 12.79
CA GLY A 650 -27.94 7.84 13.71
C GLY A 650 -27.68 9.26 13.24
N VAL A 651 -27.91 10.24 14.09
CA VAL A 651 -27.65 11.66 13.81
C VAL A 651 -26.69 12.21 14.84
N SER A 652 -25.66 12.91 14.39
CA SER A 652 -24.73 13.59 15.29
C SER A 652 -24.50 15.04 14.88
N ASP A 653 -24.28 15.90 15.86
CA ASP A 653 -23.84 17.26 15.65
C ASP A 653 -22.75 17.63 16.64
N GLY A 654 -21.98 18.66 16.32
CA GLY A 654 -20.89 19.14 17.16
C GLY A 654 -20.62 20.60 16.97
N SER A 655 -20.36 21.27 18.08
CA SER A 655 -20.09 22.71 18.14
C SER A 655 -18.76 22.98 18.84
N VAL A 656 -18.20 24.15 18.56
CA VAL A 656 -17.00 24.68 19.24
C VAL A 656 -17.28 26.08 19.70
N ILE A 657 -17.08 26.34 21.01
CA ILE A 657 -17.22 27.67 21.63
C ILE A 657 -15.95 27.91 22.44
N LYS A 658 -15.25 28.99 22.20
CA LYS A 658 -14.05 29.41 22.95
C LYS A 658 -13.02 28.28 23.15
N ASP A 659 -12.67 27.63 22.07
CA ASP A 659 -11.72 26.50 22.05
C ASP A 659 -12.15 25.26 22.85
N GLN A 660 -13.43 25.13 23.17
CA GLN A 660 -14.02 23.90 23.70
C GLN A 660 -14.98 23.30 22.69
N GLY A 661 -14.75 22.05 22.33
CA GLY A 661 -15.62 21.29 21.46
C GLY A 661 -16.59 20.43 22.26
N ALA A 662 -17.84 20.36 21.83
CA ALA A 662 -18.84 19.44 22.35
C ALA A 662 -19.56 18.75 21.20
N TYR A 663 -19.99 17.52 21.44
CA TYR A 663 -20.79 16.74 20.51
C TYR A 663 -22.05 16.24 21.17
N GLY A 664 -23.08 16.00 20.34
CA GLY A 664 -24.27 15.29 20.71
C GLY A 664 -24.67 14.32 19.62
N TRP A 665 -25.35 13.26 19.97
CA TRP A 665 -25.85 12.28 19.03
C TRP A 665 -27.23 11.73 19.45
N CYS A 666 -27.97 11.25 18.48
CA CYS A 666 -29.26 10.60 18.66
C CYS A 666 -29.34 9.34 17.79
N LEU A 667 -29.74 8.26 18.36
CA LEU A 667 -30.10 7.01 17.70
C LEU A 667 -31.61 6.86 17.68
N SER A 668 -32.19 6.59 16.52
CA SER A 668 -33.63 6.39 16.36
C SER A 668 -33.94 5.19 15.43
N SER A 669 -35.12 4.63 15.59
CA SER A 669 -35.69 3.69 14.65
C SER A 669 -36.10 4.35 13.35
N GLN A 670 -36.47 3.56 12.37
CA GLN A 670 -36.86 4.04 11.04
C GLN A 670 -38.10 4.95 11.02
N ASP A 671 -39.00 4.76 12.00
CA ASP A 671 -40.21 5.59 12.18
C ASP A 671 -39.93 6.90 12.95
N GLY A 672 -38.70 7.14 13.36
CA GLY A 672 -38.27 8.32 14.09
C GLY A 672 -38.40 8.22 15.60
N THR A 673 -38.76 7.07 16.16
CA THR A 673 -38.80 6.85 17.61
C THR A 673 -37.38 6.90 18.16
N ARG A 674 -37.10 7.80 19.12
CA ARG A 674 -35.77 7.91 19.75
C ARG A 674 -35.49 6.71 20.63
N LEU A 675 -34.36 6.10 20.43
CA LEU A 675 -33.88 4.95 21.18
C LEU A 675 -32.92 5.39 22.29
N ALA A 676 -31.91 6.16 21.92
CA ALA A 676 -30.93 6.70 22.84
C ALA A 676 -30.38 8.04 22.34
N THR A 677 -29.91 8.86 23.25
CA THR A 677 -29.16 10.08 22.97
C THR A 677 -27.92 10.14 23.83
N GLY A 678 -26.91 10.84 23.38
CA GLY A 678 -25.71 11.05 24.16
C GLY A 678 -24.99 12.34 23.81
N MET A 679 -24.11 12.77 24.70
CA MET A 679 -23.31 13.97 24.52
C MET A 679 -21.97 13.86 25.24
N GLY A 680 -21.02 14.67 24.83
CA GLY A 680 -19.73 14.72 25.50
C GLY A 680 -18.82 15.82 24.99
N PRO A 681 -17.67 16.03 25.66
CA PRO A 681 -16.66 16.96 25.21
C PRO A 681 -15.83 16.34 24.06
N ALA A 682 -15.61 17.08 23.00
CA ALA A 682 -14.69 16.70 21.92
C ALA A 682 -13.26 17.08 22.31
N GLN A 683 -12.45 16.07 22.62
CA GLN A 683 -11.08 16.26 23.10
C GLN A 683 -10.08 16.57 21.98
N GLY A 684 -8.98 17.24 22.30
CA GLY A 684 -7.80 17.46 21.43
C GLY A 684 -7.37 18.92 21.28
N MET A 685 -6.12 19.10 20.88
CA MET A 685 -5.40 20.40 20.92
C MET A 685 -5.88 21.49 19.95
N LYS A 686 -6.83 21.27 19.09
CA LYS A 686 -7.48 22.30 18.26
C LYS A 686 -8.88 21.83 17.95
N PRO A 687 -9.85 22.18 18.76
CA PRO A 687 -11.23 21.80 18.52
C PRO A 687 -11.74 22.43 17.22
N SER A 688 -12.43 21.65 16.42
CA SER A 688 -13.15 22.11 15.25
C SER A 688 -14.54 21.49 15.24
N SER A 689 -15.51 22.15 14.63
CA SER A 689 -16.86 21.58 14.49
C SER A 689 -16.85 20.23 13.77
N TYR A 690 -15.94 20.02 12.82
CA TYR A 690 -15.74 18.73 12.16
C TYR A 690 -15.27 17.63 13.13
N ARG A 691 -14.34 17.97 14.02
CA ARG A 691 -13.86 17.03 15.03
C ARG A 691 -14.98 16.67 16.01
N ALA A 692 -15.71 17.68 16.49
CA ALA A 692 -16.83 17.47 17.39
C ALA A 692 -17.91 16.59 16.76
N LYS A 693 -18.28 16.81 15.48
CA LYS A 693 -19.19 15.92 14.74
C LYS A 693 -18.65 14.51 14.59
N GLY A 694 -17.34 14.37 14.34
CA GLY A 694 -16.68 13.07 14.25
C GLY A 694 -16.77 12.28 15.57
N TYR A 695 -16.62 12.94 16.70
CA TYR A 695 -16.83 12.30 18.03
C TYR A 695 -18.27 11.82 18.21
N GLY A 696 -19.26 12.63 17.83
CA GLY A 696 -20.67 12.23 17.89
C GLY A 696 -20.98 11.02 16.98
N MET A 697 -20.37 10.96 15.79
CA MET A 697 -20.53 9.78 14.90
C MET A 697 -19.89 8.53 15.48
N LEU A 698 -18.68 8.65 16.07
CA LEU A 698 -17.99 7.54 16.72
C LEU A 698 -18.77 6.99 17.92
N SER A 699 -19.50 7.84 18.63
CA SER A 699 -20.30 7.43 19.78
C SER A 699 -21.57 6.65 19.38
N ILE A 700 -22.07 6.83 18.15
CA ILE A 700 -23.22 6.07 17.62
C ILE A 700 -22.79 4.69 17.14
N LEU A 701 -21.58 4.57 16.56
CA LEU A 701 -21.02 3.32 16.04
C LEU A 701 -20.57 2.38 17.17
#